data_3105a8109209985caf3e991254d068da
#
_entry.id   3105a8109209985caf3e991254d068da
#
_cell.length_a   1.000
_cell.length_b   1.000
_cell.length_c   1.000
_cell.angle_alpha   90.00
_cell.angle_beta   90.00
_cell.angle_gamma   90.00
#
_symmetry.space_group_name_H-M   'P 1'
#
loop_
_entity.id
_entity.type
_entity.pdbx_description
1 polymer ?
#
loop_
_entity_poly.entity_id
_entity_poly.type
_entity_poly.pdbx_seq_one_letter_code
_entity_poly.pdbx_strand_id
1 'polypeptide(L)'
;MKRCIFTKVNFMALFLFAVLMVACTTDVYEPKPDPDPDPVPKLEVPADGSFSIGKSKTLTVNVKDEYNGEFYYTVEAFTGNPIIGENAKLISGSGQKTNSKLPYCISLNIPDAMPVIYIRVTDPFKRAAVYAFDVIEGDMICNIGGLGTKTKSISSQLRSDNTDIPEVNYSYGSDCMKISGQKKITLEKGKTYLIPKGSILNGEIVLPSEGDIRIYIEGIWQIVNNDLQFETGTSVYILDGGKVETAKGNSRISVIGTSRIAVQKGGEFGDDDNKNQLSIYLTNATSIVNEGDFYAKSISSDSNASIYNTGDFEVEELNMQNDGNHIVNKHEFDAKHVSMTNGAIDNFCKFESEKFDVISNGVINLAPAVYMDVKHLDAKGLTLFMDTKSMWEGKKASFTGQASVIRGSDTDYALFKVENVDISGYKVLSYQKKINVECEKHSANTDRWNPVYVSESSVAFSEGQGFVEIDDDDCNGNSGNHNPGEGDGDQDPSYEEVETLPYTYLFEDNWPATGDYDMNDLVIGIQINNKKIGDKTESAKIIYTLYATGATKQIGVGFQLDGISASAVSDAEQGQTNAVIQLFSDAHSLLGSSERTPINTYKVTMTPVENEVTINFNTPIDGVINVNNFNLFIVTNGFDSDRRNEVHIAGYKGTDKAASSDNSTVDYVSNETGLMWALSIPSQDFATYPKETIRIDDAYEGFGSWIKGDNTPGWYLNYVDENVIKYDLLINKTE
;
A
#
# COMPACT_ATOMS: atom_id res chain seq x y z
N MET A 1 34.26 91.31 12.59
CA MET A 1 34.42 89.81 12.75
C MET A 1 33.08 89.10 12.95
N LYS A 2 32.18 89.19 11.98
CA LYS A 2 30.89 88.46 11.97
C LYS A 2 30.39 88.33 10.54
N ARG A 3 31.06 87.59 9.70
CA ARG A 3 30.56 87.32 8.31
C ARG A 3 31.19 86.07 7.66
N CYS A 4 31.46 85.02 8.40
CA CYS A 4 32.03 83.81 7.77
C CYS A 4 31.49 82.48 8.26
N ILE A 5 30.39 82.45 9.03
CA ILE A 5 29.85 81.20 9.58
C ILE A 5 28.51 80.76 8.87
N PHE A 6 27.84 81.65 8.21
CA PHE A 6 26.54 81.34 7.57
C PHE A 6 26.61 80.71 6.19
N THR A 7 27.72 80.83 5.49
CA THR A 7 27.87 80.29 4.11
C THR A 7 28.31 78.79 4.07
N LYS A 8 28.87 78.26 5.17
CA LYS A 8 29.27 76.85 5.22
C LYS A 8 28.14 75.90 5.67
N VAL A 9 27.18 76.40 6.43
CA VAL A 9 26.04 75.59 6.93
C VAL A 9 25.01 75.34 5.80
N ASN A 10 24.81 76.33 4.93
CA ASN A 10 23.91 76.17 3.77
C ASN A 10 24.44 75.23 2.71
N PHE A 11 25.78 75.14 2.54
CA PHE A 11 26.35 74.24 1.56
C PHE A 11 26.34 72.77 2.05
N MET A 12 26.47 72.57 3.36
CA MET A 12 26.40 71.24 3.94
C MET A 12 24.94 70.74 4.03
N ALA A 13 23.96 71.64 4.24
CA ALA A 13 22.55 71.31 4.18
C ALA A 13 22.07 71.00 2.75
N LEU A 14 22.61 71.67 1.73
CA LEU A 14 22.29 71.35 0.32
C LEU A 14 22.96 70.03 -0.13
N PHE A 15 24.15 69.73 0.40
CA PHE A 15 24.84 68.44 0.08
C PHE A 15 24.17 67.26 0.84
N LEU A 16 23.71 67.47 2.07
CA LEU A 16 22.92 66.45 2.77
C LEU A 16 21.54 66.23 2.15
N PHE A 17 20.89 67.26 1.60
CA PHE A 17 19.63 67.14 0.90
C PHE A 17 19.79 66.46 -0.48
N ALA A 18 20.90 66.70 -1.16
CA ALA A 18 21.24 66.01 -2.42
C ALA A 18 21.58 64.52 -2.17
N VAL A 19 22.25 64.20 -1.07
CA VAL A 19 22.55 62.79 -0.70
C VAL A 19 21.31 62.04 -0.18
N LEU A 20 20.37 62.75 0.48
CA LEU A 20 19.09 62.15 0.89
C LEU A 20 18.09 61.99 -0.27
N MET A 21 18.19 62.77 -1.34
CA MET A 21 17.36 62.64 -2.53
C MET A 21 17.83 61.52 -3.47
N VAL A 22 19.08 61.10 -3.37
CA VAL A 22 19.63 59.93 -4.11
C VAL A 22 19.33 58.63 -3.36
N ALA A 23 18.98 58.71 -2.07
CA ALA A 23 18.61 57.53 -1.26
C ALA A 23 17.10 57.19 -1.27
N CYS A 24 16.28 57.94 -2.03
CA CYS A 24 14.86 57.68 -2.25
C CYS A 24 14.56 57.45 -3.75
N THR A 25 15.42 56.74 -4.45
CA THR A 25 14.97 56.00 -5.62
C THR A 25 14.28 54.76 -5.04
N THR A 26 12.96 54.75 -5.07
CA THR A 26 12.21 53.51 -5.10
C THR A 26 13.00 52.56 -6.01
N ASP A 27 13.28 51.35 -5.52
CA ASP A 27 13.62 50.24 -6.40
C ASP A 27 12.45 50.04 -7.38
N VAL A 28 12.40 50.90 -8.38
CA VAL A 28 11.66 50.60 -9.59
C VAL A 28 12.47 49.46 -10.22
N TYR A 29 11.88 48.31 -10.36
CA TYR A 29 12.38 47.22 -11.18
C TYR A 29 12.67 47.87 -12.57
N GLU A 30 13.90 48.25 -12.80
CA GLU A 30 14.37 48.45 -14.16
C GLU A 30 14.66 47.00 -14.61
N PRO A 31 13.96 46.46 -15.62
CA PRO A 31 14.41 45.23 -16.24
C PRO A 31 15.87 45.49 -16.59
N LYS A 32 16.78 44.69 -15.99
CA LYS A 32 18.15 44.70 -16.50
C LYS A 32 18.02 44.48 -18.00
N PRO A 33 18.74 45.31 -18.86
CA PRO A 33 18.90 44.89 -20.23
C PRO A 33 19.40 43.45 -20.15
N ASP A 34 18.72 42.52 -20.83
CA ASP A 34 19.08 41.12 -20.85
C ASP A 34 20.60 41.01 -20.79
N PRO A 35 21.20 40.41 -19.76
CA PRO A 35 22.60 40.06 -19.87
C PRO A 35 22.67 39.25 -21.15
N ASP A 36 23.54 39.65 -22.07
CA ASP A 36 23.88 38.84 -23.25
C ASP A 36 23.90 37.39 -22.72
N PRO A 37 22.96 36.55 -23.09
CA PRO A 37 22.79 35.26 -22.39
C PRO A 37 24.14 34.59 -22.50
N ASP A 38 24.73 34.25 -21.36
CA ASP A 38 25.87 33.35 -21.33
C ASP A 38 25.52 32.22 -22.30
N PRO A 39 26.40 31.83 -23.22
CA PRO A 39 26.06 30.86 -24.24
C PRO A 39 25.54 29.62 -23.53
N VAL A 40 24.23 29.45 -23.59
CA VAL A 40 23.54 28.31 -22.94
C VAL A 40 24.23 27.05 -23.42
N PRO A 41 24.76 26.20 -22.52
CA PRO A 41 25.40 24.98 -22.97
C PRO A 41 24.39 24.22 -23.83
N LYS A 42 24.77 23.98 -25.10
CA LYS A 42 23.91 23.27 -26.03
C LYS A 42 23.60 21.89 -25.47
N LEU A 43 22.40 21.72 -24.96
CA LEU A 43 21.91 20.42 -24.56
C LEU A 43 21.60 19.64 -25.85
N GLU A 44 22.30 18.53 -26.08
CA GLU A 44 21.98 17.63 -27.18
C GLU A 44 20.75 16.85 -26.79
N VAL A 45 19.59 17.30 -27.26
CA VAL A 45 18.33 16.56 -27.11
C VAL A 45 18.32 15.41 -28.11
N PRO A 46 18.10 14.16 -27.72
CA PRO A 46 17.91 13.05 -28.62
C PRO A 46 16.81 13.36 -29.65
N ALA A 47 16.98 12.96 -30.90
CA ALA A 47 16.02 13.20 -31.97
C ALA A 47 14.61 12.64 -31.73
N ASP A 48 14.50 11.69 -30.79
CA ASP A 48 13.29 11.05 -30.29
C ASP A 48 12.91 11.50 -28.87
N GLY A 49 13.58 12.54 -28.34
CA GLY A 49 13.37 13.06 -26.99
C GLY A 49 11.94 13.53 -26.79
N SER A 50 11.17 12.75 -26.10
CA SER A 50 9.82 13.10 -25.64
C SER A 50 9.95 14.01 -24.43
N PHE A 51 9.50 15.27 -24.55
CA PHE A 51 9.43 16.24 -23.44
C PHE A 51 8.17 16.05 -22.57
N SER A 52 7.45 14.97 -22.77
CA SER A 52 6.36 14.54 -21.91
C SER A 52 6.93 13.84 -20.69
N ILE A 53 6.59 14.30 -19.50
CA ILE A 53 6.91 13.63 -18.23
C ILE A 53 5.89 12.51 -17.99
N GLY A 54 5.84 11.58 -18.89
CA GLY A 54 4.97 10.44 -18.86
C GLY A 54 4.90 9.79 -20.22
N LYS A 55 4.78 8.48 -20.25
CA LYS A 55 4.61 7.71 -21.48
C LYS A 55 3.16 7.30 -21.61
N SER A 56 2.60 7.55 -22.81
CA SER A 56 1.31 6.96 -23.16
C SER A 56 1.49 5.46 -23.29
N LYS A 57 0.72 4.70 -22.52
CA LYS A 57 0.70 3.24 -22.52
C LYS A 57 -0.72 2.73 -22.71
N THR A 58 -0.89 1.67 -23.47
CA THR A 58 -2.16 0.96 -23.52
C THR A 58 -2.26 0.06 -22.28
N LEU A 59 -3.28 0.26 -21.48
CA LEU A 59 -3.62 -0.62 -20.35
C LEU A 59 -4.78 -1.51 -20.75
N THR A 60 -4.55 -2.81 -20.77
CA THR A 60 -5.59 -3.83 -20.93
C THR A 60 -5.80 -4.55 -19.60
N VAL A 61 -7.01 -4.56 -19.09
CA VAL A 61 -7.38 -5.28 -17.87
C VAL A 61 -8.32 -6.42 -18.22
N ASN A 62 -7.90 -7.63 -17.92
CA ASN A 62 -8.70 -8.83 -18.08
C ASN A 62 -9.29 -9.24 -16.72
N VAL A 63 -10.59 -9.08 -16.54
CA VAL A 63 -11.29 -9.54 -15.34
C VAL A 63 -11.69 -11.01 -15.52
N LYS A 64 -11.67 -11.76 -14.42
CA LYS A 64 -12.31 -13.08 -14.38
C LYS A 64 -13.82 -12.86 -14.27
N ASP A 65 -14.49 -12.96 -15.40
CA ASP A 65 -15.96 -12.78 -15.47
C ASP A 65 -16.65 -14.08 -15.06
N GLU A 66 -17.23 -14.09 -13.86
CA GLU A 66 -17.95 -15.24 -13.30
C GLU A 66 -19.42 -15.30 -13.75
N TYR A 67 -19.90 -14.25 -14.46
CA TYR A 67 -21.29 -14.09 -14.88
C TYR A 67 -21.50 -14.21 -16.38
N ASN A 68 -20.50 -14.68 -17.13
CA ASN A 68 -20.57 -14.90 -18.59
C ASN A 68 -21.05 -13.68 -19.40
N GLY A 69 -20.71 -12.48 -18.96
CA GLY A 69 -21.08 -11.22 -19.59
C GLY A 69 -22.55 -10.82 -19.40
N GLU A 70 -23.22 -11.30 -18.36
CA GLU A 70 -24.55 -10.86 -17.98
C GLU A 70 -24.52 -9.54 -17.20
N PHE A 71 -23.46 -9.32 -16.43
CA PHE A 71 -23.26 -8.14 -15.60
C PHE A 71 -21.95 -7.43 -15.94
N TYR A 72 -21.78 -6.22 -15.39
CA TYR A 72 -20.58 -5.41 -15.59
C TYR A 72 -19.75 -5.29 -14.33
N TYR A 73 -18.44 -5.42 -14.52
CA TYR A 73 -17.40 -5.02 -13.57
C TYR A 73 -17.00 -3.58 -13.85
N THR A 74 -16.66 -2.82 -12.82
CA THR A 74 -16.06 -1.50 -12.97
C THR A 74 -14.56 -1.58 -12.74
N VAL A 75 -13.76 -1.05 -13.67
CA VAL A 75 -12.29 -1.04 -13.59
C VAL A 75 -11.78 0.39 -13.52
N GLU A 76 -10.90 0.68 -12.57
CA GLU A 76 -10.30 2.00 -12.35
C GLU A 76 -8.80 1.83 -12.08
N ALA A 77 -7.98 2.79 -12.53
CA ALA A 77 -6.54 2.79 -12.29
C ALA A 77 -6.12 3.99 -11.45
N PHE A 78 -5.26 3.77 -10.45
CA PHE A 78 -4.84 4.77 -9.48
C PHE A 78 -3.32 4.84 -9.34
N THR A 79 -2.81 5.99 -8.84
CA THR A 79 -1.40 6.20 -8.49
C THR A 79 -1.00 5.51 -7.19
N GLY A 80 -1.94 5.23 -6.30
CA GLY A 80 -1.78 4.60 -5.01
C GLY A 80 -2.94 3.66 -4.71
N ASN A 81 -2.86 2.89 -3.64
CA ASN A 81 -3.95 2.01 -3.25
C ASN A 81 -5.12 2.84 -2.67
N PRO A 82 -6.29 2.92 -3.32
CA PRO A 82 -7.40 3.77 -2.89
C PRO A 82 -8.12 3.27 -1.63
N ILE A 83 -7.87 2.03 -1.19
CA ILE A 83 -8.46 1.48 0.04
C ILE A 83 -7.63 1.86 1.27
N ILE A 84 -6.30 1.82 1.15
CA ILE A 84 -5.41 2.00 2.29
C ILE A 84 -4.49 3.24 2.18
N GLY A 85 -4.55 3.99 1.08
CA GLY A 85 -3.72 5.16 0.82
C GLY A 85 -4.51 6.47 0.77
N GLU A 86 -4.19 7.45 1.61
CA GLU A 86 -4.88 8.75 1.65
C GLU A 86 -4.70 9.60 0.38
N ASN A 87 -3.67 9.30 -0.44
CA ASN A 87 -3.28 10.10 -1.61
C ASN A 87 -3.43 9.36 -2.95
N ALA A 88 -4.25 8.32 -3.01
CA ALA A 88 -4.51 7.63 -4.26
C ALA A 88 -5.27 8.56 -5.23
N LYS A 89 -4.69 8.80 -6.41
CA LYS A 89 -5.33 9.61 -7.47
C LYS A 89 -5.68 8.72 -8.64
N LEU A 90 -6.87 8.93 -9.18
CA LEU A 90 -7.33 8.25 -10.39
C LEU A 90 -6.51 8.72 -11.60
N ILE A 91 -5.88 7.81 -12.33
CA ILE A 91 -5.09 8.10 -13.53
C ILE A 91 -5.78 7.70 -14.83
N SER A 92 -6.76 6.81 -14.75
CA SER A 92 -7.64 6.56 -15.89
C SER A 92 -8.84 7.48 -15.78
N GLY A 93 -9.39 7.81 -16.88
CA GLY A 93 -10.75 8.28 -16.86
C GLY A 93 -11.64 7.14 -16.45
N SER A 94 -11.74 6.91 -15.16
CA SER A 94 -12.76 6.22 -14.42
C SER A 94 -13.41 4.97 -14.91
N GLY A 95 -13.83 4.21 -13.96
CA GLY A 95 -14.99 3.33 -13.93
C GLY A 95 -15.51 2.76 -15.24
N GLN A 96 -14.59 2.43 -16.19
CA GLN A 96 -15.02 1.81 -17.42
C GLN A 96 -15.62 0.45 -17.11
N LYS A 97 -16.86 0.24 -17.53
CA LYS A 97 -17.56 -1.02 -17.41
C LYS A 97 -16.94 -2.07 -18.33
N THR A 98 -16.68 -3.25 -17.81
CA THR A 98 -16.11 -4.36 -18.55
C THR A 98 -16.75 -5.69 -18.17
N ASN A 99 -16.72 -6.64 -19.08
CA ASN A 99 -17.05 -8.04 -18.84
C ASN A 99 -16.41 -8.90 -19.95
N SER A 100 -16.71 -10.19 -20.01
CA SER A 100 -16.16 -11.09 -21.04
C SER A 100 -16.54 -10.70 -22.49
N LYS A 101 -17.55 -9.85 -22.68
CA LYS A 101 -18.01 -9.37 -24.01
C LYS A 101 -17.51 -7.96 -24.34
N LEU A 102 -17.06 -7.20 -23.33
CA LEU A 102 -16.58 -5.83 -23.47
C LEU A 102 -15.24 -5.68 -22.73
N PRO A 103 -14.09 -5.95 -23.38
CA PRO A 103 -12.77 -5.84 -22.73
C PRO A 103 -12.45 -4.41 -22.30
N TYR A 104 -11.79 -4.26 -21.17
CA TYR A 104 -11.21 -3.00 -20.74
C TYR A 104 -9.89 -2.76 -21.47
N CYS A 105 -9.82 -1.68 -22.25
CA CYS A 105 -8.61 -1.28 -22.94
C CYS A 105 -8.59 0.25 -23.06
N ILE A 106 -7.65 0.92 -22.41
CA ILE A 106 -7.53 2.38 -22.46
C ILE A 106 -6.07 2.81 -22.66
N SER A 107 -5.90 4.02 -23.20
CA SER A 107 -4.60 4.67 -23.22
C SER A 107 -4.43 5.51 -21.96
N LEU A 108 -3.38 5.26 -21.20
CA LEU A 108 -3.02 6.01 -20.00
C LEU A 108 -1.73 6.78 -20.22
N ASN A 109 -1.68 8.00 -19.69
CA ASN A 109 -0.41 8.70 -19.50
C ASN A 109 0.10 8.39 -18.08
N ILE A 110 1.15 7.58 -18.01
CA ILE A 110 1.76 7.16 -16.74
C ILE A 110 3.06 7.93 -16.56
N PRO A 111 3.22 8.71 -15.46
CA PRO A 111 4.46 9.40 -15.16
C PRO A 111 5.66 8.44 -15.16
N ASP A 112 6.78 8.82 -15.76
CA ASP A 112 7.98 7.98 -15.88
C ASP A 112 8.52 7.51 -14.52
N ALA A 113 8.31 8.31 -13.47
CA ALA A 113 8.73 7.99 -12.11
C ALA A 113 7.81 7.01 -11.37
N MET A 114 6.65 6.66 -11.94
CA MET A 114 5.69 5.78 -11.28
C MET A 114 6.07 4.30 -11.50
N PRO A 115 6.48 3.56 -10.46
CA PRO A 115 6.89 2.17 -10.61
C PRO A 115 5.74 1.19 -10.55
N VAL A 116 4.60 1.58 -9.94
CA VAL A 116 3.46 0.71 -9.67
C VAL A 116 2.18 1.50 -9.91
N ILE A 117 1.21 0.88 -10.56
CA ILE A 117 -0.17 1.35 -10.62
C ILE A 117 -1.07 0.39 -9.85
N TYR A 118 -2.20 0.91 -9.39
CA TYR A 118 -3.18 0.14 -8.64
C TYR A 118 -4.46 0.07 -9.43
N ILE A 119 -4.94 -1.13 -9.68
CA ILE A 119 -6.18 -1.39 -10.41
C ILE A 119 -7.25 -1.79 -9.41
N ARG A 120 -8.28 -0.97 -9.24
CA ARG A 120 -9.49 -1.32 -8.50
C ARG A 120 -10.46 -1.98 -9.46
N VAL A 121 -10.94 -3.14 -9.09
CA VAL A 121 -12.03 -3.83 -9.78
C VAL A 121 -13.18 -3.94 -8.79
N THR A 122 -14.32 -3.38 -9.19
CA THR A 122 -15.58 -3.53 -8.46
C THR A 122 -16.46 -4.50 -9.23
N ASP A 123 -16.88 -5.57 -8.59
CA ASP A 123 -17.74 -6.57 -9.22
C ASP A 123 -19.20 -6.08 -9.35
N PRO A 124 -20.06 -6.83 -10.07
CA PRO A 124 -21.46 -6.45 -10.25
C PRO A 124 -22.24 -6.26 -8.94
N PHE A 125 -21.81 -6.93 -7.86
CA PHE A 125 -22.42 -6.85 -6.53
C PHE A 125 -21.75 -5.84 -5.59
N LYS A 126 -20.96 -4.90 -6.17
CA LYS A 126 -20.31 -3.80 -5.45
C LYS A 126 -19.17 -4.21 -4.51
N ARG A 127 -18.64 -5.43 -4.60
CA ARG A 127 -17.41 -5.80 -3.91
C ARG A 127 -16.23 -5.23 -4.68
N ALA A 128 -15.39 -4.48 -4.00
CA ALA A 128 -14.21 -3.87 -4.59
C ALA A 128 -12.92 -4.52 -4.11
N ALA A 129 -12.00 -4.79 -5.02
CA ALA A 129 -10.63 -5.17 -4.69
C ALA A 129 -9.61 -4.41 -5.51
N VAL A 130 -8.46 -4.17 -4.91
CA VAL A 130 -7.35 -3.41 -5.48
C VAL A 130 -6.14 -4.33 -5.65
N TYR A 131 -5.54 -4.27 -6.83
CA TYR A 131 -4.38 -5.06 -7.23
C TYR A 131 -3.25 -4.13 -7.64
N ALA A 132 -2.03 -4.41 -7.21
CA ALA A 132 -0.84 -3.66 -7.59
C ALA A 132 -0.17 -4.29 -8.82
N PHE A 133 0.24 -3.48 -9.79
CA PHE A 133 0.97 -3.93 -10.98
C PHE A 133 2.19 -3.05 -11.22
N ASP A 134 3.35 -3.69 -11.44
CA ASP A 134 4.56 -2.98 -11.82
C ASP A 134 4.38 -2.31 -13.19
N VAL A 135 4.80 -1.05 -13.30
CA VAL A 135 4.84 -0.33 -14.57
C VAL A 135 6.02 -0.85 -15.37
N ILE A 136 5.72 -1.50 -16.50
CA ILE A 136 6.71 -2.06 -17.40
C ILE A 136 6.88 -1.19 -18.65
N GLU A 137 7.95 -1.38 -19.39
CA GLU A 137 8.12 -0.74 -20.69
C GLU A 137 7.10 -1.29 -21.71
N GLY A 138 6.49 -0.40 -22.51
CA GLY A 138 5.45 -0.75 -23.49
C GLY A 138 4.05 -0.88 -22.88
N ASP A 139 3.17 -1.58 -23.60
CA ASP A 139 1.77 -1.78 -23.20
C ASP A 139 1.65 -2.73 -22.01
N MET A 140 0.67 -2.47 -21.16
CA MET A 140 0.43 -3.23 -19.92
C MET A 140 -0.79 -4.14 -20.05
N ILE A 141 -0.62 -5.41 -19.67
CA ILE A 141 -1.74 -6.37 -19.58
C ILE A 141 -1.85 -6.83 -18.13
N CYS A 142 -2.92 -6.42 -17.47
CA CYS A 142 -3.23 -6.75 -16.09
C CYS A 142 -4.31 -7.84 -16.02
N ASN A 143 -3.95 -9.00 -15.49
CA ASN A 143 -4.88 -10.11 -15.34
C ASN A 143 -5.38 -10.19 -13.89
N ILE A 144 -6.67 -10.01 -13.69
CA ILE A 144 -7.31 -9.98 -12.38
C ILE A 144 -7.97 -11.34 -12.10
N GLY A 145 -7.88 -11.80 -10.86
CA GLY A 145 -8.59 -13.01 -10.42
C GLY A 145 -7.96 -14.32 -10.89
N GLY A 146 -6.68 -14.33 -11.22
CA GLY A 146 -5.95 -15.58 -11.50
C GLY A 146 -6.02 -16.07 -12.93
N LEU A 147 -6.30 -15.20 -13.88
CA LEU A 147 -6.00 -15.42 -15.31
C LEU A 147 -4.47 -15.36 -15.55
N GLY A 148 -3.69 -15.88 -14.60
CA GLY A 148 -2.24 -15.83 -14.65
C GLY A 148 -1.64 -16.91 -15.54
N THR A 149 -0.58 -16.54 -16.25
CA THR A 149 0.37 -17.46 -16.85
C THR A 149 0.83 -18.49 -15.83
N LYS A 150 0.82 -19.77 -16.19
CA LYS A 150 1.40 -20.87 -15.41
C LYS A 150 2.87 -20.58 -15.12
N THR A 151 3.16 -19.90 -14.02
CA THR A 151 4.48 -19.94 -13.42
C THR A 151 4.61 -21.30 -12.74
N LYS A 152 5.71 -22.00 -13.05
CA LYS A 152 6.05 -23.27 -12.44
C LYS A 152 5.88 -23.16 -10.93
N SER A 153 4.98 -23.96 -10.37
CA SER A 153 4.78 -24.10 -8.94
C SER A 153 6.12 -24.39 -8.27
N ILE A 154 6.64 -23.46 -7.52
CA ILE A 154 7.57 -23.78 -6.44
C ILE A 154 6.67 -24.29 -5.33
N SER A 155 6.43 -25.59 -5.37
CA SER A 155 5.65 -26.30 -4.39
C SER A 155 6.25 -26.11 -3.00
N SER A 156 5.41 -25.71 -2.04
CA SER A 156 5.36 -26.21 -0.65
C SER A 156 6.69 -26.50 0.10
N GLN A 157 7.73 -25.69 -0.05
CA GLN A 157 8.97 -25.89 0.74
C GLN A 157 8.95 -25.25 2.15
N LEU A 158 7.80 -24.82 2.63
CA LEU A 158 7.65 -24.28 4.00
C LEU A 158 6.81 -25.17 4.92
N ARG A 159 6.25 -26.27 4.42
CA ARG A 159 5.64 -27.27 5.31
C ARG A 159 6.75 -28.05 5.97
N SER A 160 6.72 -28.15 7.30
CA SER A 160 7.56 -29.15 7.98
C SER A 160 7.21 -30.52 7.40
N ASP A 161 8.19 -31.29 7.02
CA ASP A 161 7.98 -32.65 6.47
C ASP A 161 7.35 -33.60 7.50
N ASN A 162 7.05 -33.14 8.71
CA ASN A 162 6.58 -33.94 9.83
C ASN A 162 5.30 -33.39 10.46
N THR A 163 4.20 -33.40 9.71
CA THR A 163 2.84 -33.11 10.20
C THR A 163 2.08 -34.35 10.67
N ASP A 164 2.73 -35.49 10.64
CA ASP A 164 2.14 -36.76 11.11
C ASP A 164 2.09 -36.78 12.63
N ILE A 165 0.91 -37.11 13.15
CA ILE A 165 0.74 -37.34 14.60
C ILE A 165 1.38 -38.67 14.98
N PRO A 166 2.28 -38.70 15.96
CA PRO A 166 2.90 -39.92 16.37
C PRO A 166 1.85 -40.93 16.87
N GLU A 167 1.90 -42.17 16.37
CA GLU A 167 1.06 -43.23 16.87
C GLU A 167 1.36 -43.53 18.35
N VAL A 168 0.35 -43.52 19.16
CA VAL A 168 0.46 -43.82 20.62
C VAL A 168 -0.15 -45.19 20.92
N ASN A 169 0.64 -46.05 21.53
CA ASN A 169 0.12 -47.31 22.02
C ASN A 169 -0.39 -47.18 23.48
N TYR A 170 -1.69 -47.14 23.63
CA TYR A 170 -2.37 -47.01 24.92
C TYR A 170 -2.56 -48.35 25.63
N SER A 171 -2.05 -49.48 25.12
CA SER A 171 -2.19 -50.79 25.74
C SER A 171 -1.13 -51.03 26.83
N TYR A 172 -1.52 -51.62 27.92
CA TYR A 172 -0.62 -52.01 28.98
C TYR A 172 -0.71 -53.50 29.26
N GLY A 173 0.40 -54.11 29.78
CA GLY A 173 0.47 -55.54 30.12
C GLY A 173 -0.19 -55.90 31.44
N SER A 174 -0.43 -57.22 31.65
CA SER A 174 -1.01 -57.74 32.88
C SER A 174 -0.09 -57.61 34.11
N ASP A 175 1.17 -57.23 33.89
CA ASP A 175 2.21 -57.07 34.92
C ASP A 175 2.27 -55.61 35.46
N CYS A 176 1.31 -54.77 35.09
CA CYS A 176 1.20 -53.41 35.61
C CYS A 176 0.98 -53.38 37.13
N MET A 177 1.76 -52.54 37.80
CA MET A 177 1.60 -52.29 39.24
C MET A 177 0.44 -51.35 39.51
N LYS A 178 -0.62 -51.81 40.20
CA LYS A 178 -1.78 -50.98 40.55
C LYS A 178 -1.44 -50.00 41.67
N ILE A 179 -1.70 -48.72 41.48
CA ILE A 179 -1.49 -47.67 42.48
C ILE A 179 -2.76 -46.87 42.72
N SER A 180 -3.06 -46.52 43.95
CA SER A 180 -4.22 -45.71 44.35
C SER A 180 -4.13 -45.26 45.80
N GLY A 181 -5.01 -44.33 46.21
CA GLY A 181 -5.19 -43.86 47.58
C GLY A 181 -4.22 -42.73 47.98
N GLN A 182 -4.17 -42.47 49.30
CA GLN A 182 -3.51 -41.28 49.87
C GLN A 182 -2.06 -41.50 50.36
N LYS A 183 -1.54 -42.70 50.22
CA LYS A 183 -0.19 -43.01 50.71
C LYS A 183 0.84 -42.46 49.75
N LYS A 184 1.97 -42.00 50.31
CA LYS A 184 3.15 -41.68 49.52
C LYS A 184 3.66 -42.93 48.80
N ILE A 185 3.86 -42.83 47.49
CA ILE A 185 4.31 -43.92 46.64
C ILE A 185 5.60 -43.51 45.95
N THR A 186 6.64 -44.35 46.07
CA THR A 186 7.88 -44.20 45.29
C THR A 186 7.82 -45.11 44.08
N LEU A 187 7.94 -44.57 42.89
CA LEU A 187 7.97 -45.31 41.63
C LEU A 187 9.41 -45.76 41.32
N GLU A 188 9.51 -46.90 40.63
CA GLU A 188 10.81 -47.51 40.26
C GLU A 188 11.06 -47.42 38.77
N LYS A 189 12.31 -47.19 38.36
CA LYS A 189 12.75 -47.18 36.97
C LYS A 189 12.38 -48.47 36.25
N GLY A 190 11.96 -48.37 34.99
CA GLY A 190 11.63 -49.49 34.11
C GLY A 190 10.29 -50.17 34.44
N LYS A 191 9.51 -49.62 35.36
CA LYS A 191 8.23 -50.20 35.79
C LYS A 191 7.04 -49.50 35.09
N THR A 192 5.96 -50.31 35.01
CA THR A 192 4.68 -49.85 34.49
C THR A 192 3.65 -49.82 35.63
N TYR A 193 2.94 -48.70 35.72
CA TYR A 193 1.94 -48.46 36.77
C TYR A 193 0.56 -48.20 36.15
N LEU A 194 -0.47 -48.58 36.86
CA LEU A 194 -1.87 -48.37 36.49
C LEU A 194 -2.64 -47.74 37.66
N ILE A 195 -3.33 -46.64 37.38
CA ILE A 195 -4.39 -46.13 38.26
C ILE A 195 -5.71 -46.72 37.75
N PRO A 196 -6.28 -47.72 38.45
CA PRO A 196 -7.41 -48.47 37.90
C PRO A 196 -8.68 -47.63 37.83
N LYS A 197 -9.59 -48.04 36.94
CA LYS A 197 -10.93 -47.45 36.79
C LYS A 197 -11.67 -47.44 38.15
N GLY A 198 -12.29 -46.29 38.44
CA GLY A 198 -13.02 -46.07 39.70
C GLY A 198 -12.11 -45.85 40.93
N SER A 199 -10.80 -45.79 40.76
CA SER A 199 -9.84 -45.48 41.82
C SER A 199 -9.39 -44.02 41.75
N ILE A 200 -9.03 -43.46 42.90
CA ILE A 200 -8.41 -42.14 43.02
C ILE A 200 -7.01 -42.29 43.60
N LEU A 201 -6.00 -41.75 42.92
CA LEU A 201 -4.66 -41.58 43.44
C LEU A 201 -4.49 -40.13 43.89
N ASN A 202 -4.46 -39.90 45.20
CA ASN A 202 -4.30 -38.59 45.81
C ASN A 202 -3.19 -38.59 46.89
N GLY A 203 -2.24 -39.51 46.76
CA GLY A 203 -1.01 -39.57 47.52
C GLY A 203 0.14 -38.85 46.82
N GLU A 204 1.17 -38.46 47.56
CA GLU A 204 2.40 -37.93 47.04
C GLU A 204 3.14 -38.98 46.18
N ILE A 205 3.47 -38.64 44.95
CA ILE A 205 4.27 -39.49 44.07
C ILE A 205 5.72 -39.02 44.09
N VAL A 206 6.65 -39.96 44.27
CA VAL A 206 8.09 -39.76 44.12
C VAL A 206 8.55 -40.52 42.89
N LEU A 207 9.01 -39.79 41.90
CA LEU A 207 9.53 -40.30 40.65
C LEU A 207 11.03 -40.61 40.80
N PRO A 208 11.59 -41.63 40.14
CA PRO A 208 13.01 -41.89 40.15
C PRO A 208 13.75 -40.86 39.31
N SER A 209 14.96 -40.48 39.70
CA SER A 209 15.83 -39.53 39.00
C SER A 209 16.33 -39.99 37.62
N GLU A 210 16.16 -41.27 37.30
CA GLU A 210 16.61 -41.87 36.05
C GLU A 210 15.48 -42.09 35.01
N GLY A 211 14.23 -41.73 35.34
CA GLY A 211 13.06 -41.84 34.46
C GLY A 211 12.69 -43.28 34.04
N ASP A 212 12.32 -43.46 32.76
CA ASP A 212 11.91 -44.73 32.13
C ASP A 212 10.74 -45.42 32.85
N ILE A 213 9.64 -44.68 33.07
CA ILE A 213 8.43 -45.14 33.71
C ILE A 213 7.25 -44.98 32.75
N ARG A 214 6.28 -45.92 32.87
CA ARG A 214 4.99 -45.77 32.18
C ARG A 214 3.87 -45.74 33.23
N ILE A 215 3.01 -44.75 33.14
CA ILE A 215 1.87 -44.57 34.03
C ILE A 215 0.60 -44.54 33.16
N TYR A 216 -0.28 -45.54 33.37
CA TYR A 216 -1.58 -45.62 32.70
C TYR A 216 -2.67 -45.21 33.69
N ILE A 217 -3.62 -44.37 33.23
CA ILE A 217 -4.65 -43.77 34.07
C ILE A 217 -6.02 -44.10 33.49
N GLU A 218 -6.76 -45.01 34.12
CA GLU A 218 -8.18 -45.29 33.86
C GLU A 218 -9.08 -44.67 34.95
N GLY A 219 -8.51 -44.34 36.10
CA GLY A 219 -9.15 -43.65 37.20
C GLY A 219 -8.79 -42.19 37.28
N ILE A 220 -8.72 -41.65 38.48
CA ILE A 220 -8.40 -40.23 38.70
C ILE A 220 -7.02 -40.12 39.37
N TRP A 221 -6.09 -39.39 38.72
CA TRP A 221 -4.87 -38.94 39.38
C TRP A 221 -5.06 -37.50 39.86
N GLN A 222 -5.33 -37.38 41.15
CA GLN A 222 -5.44 -36.09 41.81
C GLN A 222 -4.05 -35.66 42.32
N ILE A 223 -3.34 -34.84 41.61
CA ILE A 223 -1.97 -34.41 41.90
C ILE A 223 -1.97 -33.57 43.16
N VAL A 224 -1.22 -34.03 44.17
CA VAL A 224 -0.98 -33.32 45.45
C VAL A 224 0.42 -32.73 45.55
N ASN A 225 1.31 -33.10 44.64
CA ASN A 225 2.66 -32.56 44.55
C ASN A 225 2.60 -31.10 44.05
N ASN A 226 3.42 -30.21 44.60
CA ASN A 226 3.57 -28.85 44.05
C ASN A 226 4.39 -28.88 42.75
N ASP A 227 5.42 -29.75 42.72
CA ASP A 227 6.30 -29.98 41.56
C ASP A 227 6.40 -31.49 41.30
N LEU A 228 6.18 -31.89 40.05
CA LEU A 228 6.44 -33.22 39.54
C LEU A 228 7.43 -33.11 38.38
N GLN A 229 8.45 -33.97 38.35
CA GLN A 229 9.44 -34.00 37.30
C GLN A 229 9.43 -35.36 36.60
N PHE A 230 9.00 -35.41 35.36
CA PHE A 230 9.02 -36.60 34.51
C PHE A 230 10.39 -36.65 33.83
N GLU A 231 11.31 -37.43 34.40
CA GLU A 231 12.65 -37.64 33.88
C GLU A 231 12.62 -38.40 32.55
N THR A 232 13.70 -38.31 31.78
CA THR A 232 13.86 -38.86 30.43
C THR A 232 13.28 -40.30 30.32
N GLY A 233 12.41 -40.51 29.31
CA GLY A 233 11.75 -41.79 29.05
C GLY A 233 10.48 -42.04 29.83
N THR A 234 10.03 -41.09 30.66
CA THR A 234 8.75 -41.21 31.40
C THR A 234 7.59 -40.91 30.44
N SER A 235 6.59 -41.82 30.43
CA SER A 235 5.38 -41.62 29.63
C SER A 235 4.14 -41.76 30.52
N VAL A 236 3.23 -40.79 30.42
CA VAL A 236 1.95 -40.76 31.09
C VAL A 236 0.86 -40.91 30.05
N TYR A 237 0.00 -41.90 30.21
CA TYR A 237 -1.10 -42.23 29.30
C TYR A 237 -2.43 -42.10 30.04
N ILE A 238 -3.24 -41.14 29.65
CA ILE A 238 -4.59 -40.91 30.14
C ILE A 238 -5.54 -41.66 29.21
N LEU A 239 -6.17 -42.69 29.71
CA LEU A 239 -7.03 -43.61 28.95
C LEU A 239 -8.48 -43.11 28.94
N ASP A 240 -9.34 -43.73 28.12
CA ASP A 240 -10.77 -43.43 28.09
C ASP A 240 -11.40 -43.52 29.50
N GLY A 241 -12.00 -42.42 29.94
CA GLY A 241 -12.55 -42.24 31.30
C GLY A 241 -11.52 -41.98 32.39
N GLY A 242 -10.22 -41.93 32.06
CA GLY A 242 -9.15 -41.51 32.95
C GLY A 242 -9.05 -39.99 33.07
N LYS A 243 -8.69 -39.48 34.26
CA LYS A 243 -8.57 -38.06 34.52
C LYS A 243 -7.32 -37.73 35.32
N VAL A 244 -6.63 -36.63 34.93
CA VAL A 244 -5.57 -35.97 35.69
C VAL A 244 -6.05 -34.61 36.14
N GLU A 245 -6.06 -34.37 37.45
CA GLU A 245 -6.46 -33.10 38.03
C GLU A 245 -5.52 -32.67 39.17
N THR A 246 -5.61 -31.44 39.67
CA THR A 246 -4.84 -31.01 40.84
C THR A 246 -5.71 -30.87 42.08
N ALA A 247 -5.20 -31.37 43.19
CA ALA A 247 -5.83 -31.22 44.50
C ALA A 247 -5.53 -29.88 45.19
N LYS A 248 -4.48 -29.22 44.77
CA LYS A 248 -4.00 -27.94 45.32
C LYS A 248 -3.73 -26.98 44.19
N GLY A 249 -4.24 -25.80 44.25
CA GLY A 249 -3.99 -24.79 43.22
C GLY A 249 -2.50 -24.66 42.86
N ASN A 250 -2.18 -24.55 41.57
CA ASN A 250 -0.85 -24.33 41.01
C ASN A 250 0.16 -25.49 41.17
N SER A 251 -0.16 -26.67 40.68
CA SER A 251 0.83 -27.75 40.52
C SER A 251 1.64 -27.56 39.23
N ARG A 252 2.95 -27.81 39.29
CA ARG A 252 3.85 -27.76 38.13
C ARG A 252 4.29 -29.18 37.75
N ILE A 253 4.26 -29.45 36.44
CA ILE A 253 4.76 -30.69 35.84
C ILE A 253 5.90 -30.31 34.90
N SER A 254 7.13 -30.81 35.18
CA SER A 254 8.26 -30.69 34.28
C SER A 254 8.44 -31.99 33.50
N VAL A 255 8.43 -31.92 32.18
CA VAL A 255 8.60 -33.04 31.25
C VAL A 255 9.96 -32.94 30.60
N ILE A 256 10.82 -33.94 30.78
CA ILE A 256 12.23 -33.84 30.44
C ILE A 256 12.65 -34.92 29.44
N GLY A 257 13.51 -34.52 28.50
CA GLY A 257 14.15 -35.44 27.55
C GLY A 257 13.12 -36.08 26.57
N THR A 258 13.09 -37.39 26.47
CA THR A 258 12.15 -38.13 25.58
C THR A 258 10.80 -38.45 26.24
N SER A 259 10.43 -37.74 27.30
CA SER A 259 9.22 -37.96 28.04
C SER A 259 7.97 -37.47 27.32
N ARG A 260 6.80 -38.07 27.63
CA ARG A 260 5.56 -37.79 26.92
C ARG A 260 4.37 -37.75 27.88
N ILE A 261 3.42 -36.86 27.59
CA ILE A 261 2.04 -36.92 28.07
C ILE A 261 1.15 -37.25 26.87
N ALA A 262 0.34 -38.30 26.99
CA ALA A 262 -0.58 -38.73 25.95
C ALA A 262 -2.00 -38.89 26.51
N VAL A 263 -2.97 -38.23 25.88
CA VAL A 263 -4.38 -38.28 26.26
C VAL A 263 -5.15 -39.00 25.17
N GLN A 264 -5.74 -40.12 25.48
CA GLN A 264 -6.58 -40.89 24.59
C GLN A 264 -7.97 -40.24 24.48
N LYS A 265 -8.67 -40.46 23.40
CA LYS A 265 -10.06 -40.04 23.23
C LYS A 265 -10.90 -40.50 24.42
N GLY A 266 -11.62 -39.56 25.03
CA GLY A 266 -12.40 -39.78 26.27
C GLY A 266 -11.58 -39.74 27.56
N GLY A 267 -10.27 -39.50 27.49
CA GLY A 267 -9.40 -39.15 28.62
C GLY A 267 -9.32 -37.64 28.81
N GLU A 268 -9.07 -37.19 30.03
CA GLU A 268 -9.05 -35.78 30.39
C GLU A 268 -7.78 -35.41 31.18
N PHE A 269 -7.02 -34.44 30.69
CA PHE A 269 -5.89 -33.82 31.39
C PHE A 269 -6.26 -32.39 31.81
N GLY A 270 -6.19 -32.15 33.12
CA GLY A 270 -6.69 -30.91 33.71
C GLY A 270 -8.17 -31.00 34.06
N ASP A 271 -8.78 -29.87 34.27
CA ASP A 271 -10.20 -29.76 34.60
C ASP A 271 -10.69 -28.42 33.99
N ASP A 272 -11.74 -28.47 33.23
CA ASP A 272 -12.32 -27.27 32.61
C ASP A 272 -12.69 -26.22 33.68
N ASP A 273 -13.25 -26.66 34.80
CA ASP A 273 -13.58 -25.78 35.94
C ASP A 273 -12.34 -25.27 36.71
N ASN A 274 -11.21 -26.00 36.64
CA ASN A 274 -9.94 -25.72 37.32
C ASN A 274 -8.73 -25.65 36.39
N LYS A 275 -8.93 -25.44 35.12
CA LYS A 275 -7.91 -25.40 34.06
C LYS A 275 -6.74 -24.48 34.36
N ASN A 276 -6.95 -23.45 35.16
CA ASN A 276 -5.97 -22.46 35.52
C ASN A 276 -4.95 -22.91 36.59
N GLN A 277 -4.96 -24.16 36.98
CA GLN A 277 -4.15 -24.65 38.11
C GLN A 277 -2.95 -25.52 37.69
N LEU A 278 -2.99 -26.18 36.53
CA LEU A 278 -1.87 -27.00 36.03
C LEU A 278 -0.94 -26.21 35.15
N SER A 279 0.34 -26.22 35.49
CA SER A 279 1.41 -25.60 34.68
C SER A 279 2.38 -26.68 34.21
N ILE A 280 2.75 -26.64 32.91
CA ILE A 280 3.61 -27.64 32.28
C ILE A 280 4.88 -26.95 31.75
N TYR A 281 6.01 -27.57 32.01
CA TYR A 281 7.28 -27.15 31.43
C TYR A 281 7.86 -28.31 30.61
N LEU A 282 8.03 -28.06 29.31
CA LEU A 282 8.55 -29.01 28.34
C LEU A 282 10.02 -28.67 28.03
N THR A 283 10.89 -29.67 28.11
CA THR A 283 12.28 -29.51 27.69
C THR A 283 12.54 -30.23 26.36
N ASN A 284 13.79 -30.29 25.96
CA ASN A 284 14.22 -30.86 24.69
C ASN A 284 13.66 -32.27 24.41
N ALA A 285 13.12 -32.46 23.19
CA ALA A 285 12.56 -33.72 22.68
C ALA A 285 11.34 -34.28 23.43
N THR A 286 10.64 -33.46 24.18
CA THR A 286 9.41 -33.85 24.89
C THR A 286 8.19 -33.69 23.99
N SER A 287 7.10 -34.39 24.28
CA SER A 287 5.86 -34.22 23.54
C SER A 287 4.60 -34.32 24.41
N ILE A 288 3.58 -33.57 24.00
CA ILE A 288 2.19 -33.77 24.36
C ILE A 288 1.47 -34.30 23.12
N VAL A 289 0.71 -35.41 23.29
CA VAL A 289 -0.18 -35.96 22.25
C VAL A 289 -1.58 -36.00 22.81
N ASN A 290 -2.46 -35.15 22.28
CA ASN A 290 -3.83 -35.03 22.74
C ASN A 290 -4.82 -35.58 21.68
N GLU A 291 -5.60 -36.60 22.07
CA GLU A 291 -6.73 -37.13 21.31
C GLU A 291 -8.05 -37.00 22.10
N GLY A 292 -8.00 -36.53 23.36
CA GLY A 292 -9.09 -36.28 24.26
C GLY A 292 -9.21 -34.82 24.66
N ASP A 293 -9.38 -34.53 25.93
CA ASP A 293 -9.56 -33.19 26.47
C ASP A 293 -8.32 -32.75 27.27
N PHE A 294 -7.72 -31.62 26.92
CA PHE A 294 -6.50 -31.12 27.54
C PHE A 294 -6.66 -29.67 28.00
N TYR A 295 -6.60 -29.45 29.31
CA TYR A 295 -6.74 -28.15 29.95
C TYR A 295 -5.51 -27.82 30.79
N ALA A 296 -4.88 -26.66 30.54
CA ALA A 296 -3.72 -26.21 31.31
C ALA A 296 -3.74 -24.70 31.56
N LYS A 297 -3.22 -24.29 32.72
CA LYS A 297 -2.97 -22.88 32.99
C LYS A 297 -1.85 -22.31 32.10
N SER A 298 -0.73 -23.04 32.07
CA SER A 298 0.40 -22.62 31.26
C SER A 298 1.18 -23.80 30.72
N ILE A 299 1.67 -23.63 29.49
CA ILE A 299 2.67 -24.52 28.90
C ILE A 299 3.84 -23.64 28.51
N SER A 300 5.01 -23.96 29.03
CA SER A 300 6.27 -23.32 28.61
C SER A 300 7.18 -24.38 28.02
N SER A 301 7.70 -24.17 26.85
CA SER A 301 8.66 -25.07 26.21
C SER A 301 10.01 -24.41 26.05
N ASP A 302 11.09 -25.15 26.28
CA ASP A 302 12.45 -24.68 26.04
C ASP A 302 12.81 -24.82 24.56
N SER A 303 13.21 -26.00 24.08
CA SER A 303 13.53 -26.23 22.67
C SER A 303 13.11 -27.63 22.23
N ASN A 304 12.84 -27.79 20.92
CA ASN A 304 12.47 -29.07 20.30
C ASN A 304 11.33 -29.82 21.00
N ALA A 305 10.42 -29.10 21.66
CA ALA A 305 9.21 -29.67 22.22
C ALA A 305 8.09 -29.69 21.20
N SER A 306 7.24 -30.71 21.22
CA SER A 306 6.14 -30.85 20.28
C SER A 306 4.80 -31.02 20.97
N ILE A 307 3.76 -30.38 20.42
CA ILE A 307 2.37 -30.56 20.81
C ILE A 307 1.60 -31.06 19.57
N TYR A 308 0.97 -32.22 19.71
CA TYR A 308 0.12 -32.81 18.67
C TYR A 308 -1.31 -32.87 19.19
N ASN A 309 -2.22 -32.20 18.50
CA ASN A 309 -3.61 -32.11 18.91
C ASN A 309 -4.59 -32.68 17.88
N THR A 310 -5.44 -33.63 18.31
CA THR A 310 -6.59 -34.14 17.56
C THR A 310 -7.86 -34.20 18.42
N GLY A 311 -7.84 -33.60 19.60
CA GLY A 311 -8.95 -33.43 20.51
C GLY A 311 -9.05 -31.97 20.97
N ASP A 312 -9.78 -31.71 22.03
CA ASP A 312 -9.94 -30.34 22.54
C ASP A 312 -8.72 -29.93 23.36
N PHE A 313 -8.13 -28.79 23.02
CA PHE A 313 -6.94 -28.30 23.70
C PHE A 313 -7.12 -26.86 24.14
N GLU A 314 -7.02 -26.60 25.42
CA GLU A 314 -7.19 -25.28 25.99
C GLU A 314 -6.04 -24.92 26.95
N VAL A 315 -5.44 -23.72 26.74
CA VAL A 315 -4.36 -23.21 27.59
C VAL A 315 -4.46 -21.69 27.75
N GLU A 316 -4.26 -21.17 28.99
CA GLU A 316 -4.24 -19.71 29.16
C GLU A 316 -2.95 -19.09 28.62
N GLU A 317 -1.78 -19.66 28.96
CA GLU A 317 -0.46 -19.12 28.60
C GLU A 317 0.37 -20.18 27.87
N LEU A 318 0.71 -19.96 26.62
CA LEU A 318 1.56 -20.82 25.81
C LEU A 318 2.84 -20.11 25.44
N ASN A 319 3.98 -20.54 25.99
CA ASN A 319 5.28 -19.91 25.77
C ASN A 319 6.24 -20.87 25.07
N MET A 320 6.45 -20.68 23.77
CA MET A 320 7.39 -21.43 22.95
C MET A 320 8.73 -20.67 22.88
N GLN A 321 9.66 -21.04 23.76
CA GLN A 321 10.98 -20.41 23.84
C GLN A 321 11.99 -21.19 23.00
N ASN A 322 12.95 -20.50 22.39
CA ASN A 322 14.03 -21.09 21.61
C ASN A 322 13.56 -21.90 20.36
N ASP A 323 14.51 -22.58 19.74
CA ASP A 323 14.32 -23.20 18.44
C ASP A 323 13.63 -24.58 18.49
N GLY A 324 12.98 -24.96 17.40
CA GLY A 324 12.49 -26.32 17.15
C GLY A 324 11.21 -26.70 17.90
N ASN A 325 10.56 -25.75 18.57
CA ASN A 325 9.23 -26.00 19.14
C ASN A 325 8.19 -26.10 18.02
N HIS A 326 7.31 -27.09 18.08
CA HIS A 326 6.39 -27.38 17.01
C HIS A 326 5.00 -27.77 17.53
N ILE A 327 3.96 -27.15 16.97
CA ILE A 327 2.56 -27.50 17.23
C ILE A 327 1.95 -28.01 15.93
N VAL A 328 1.30 -29.16 16.00
CA VAL A 328 0.45 -29.70 14.92
C VAL A 328 -0.97 -29.78 15.45
N ASN A 329 -1.82 -28.90 14.95
CA ASN A 329 -3.23 -28.86 15.37
C ASN A 329 -4.14 -29.42 14.27
N LYS A 330 -4.93 -30.43 14.59
CA LYS A 330 -5.94 -31.05 13.70
C LYS A 330 -7.35 -31.09 14.30
N HIS A 331 -7.60 -30.36 15.40
CA HIS A 331 -8.90 -30.15 16.01
C HIS A 331 -8.99 -28.76 16.64
N GLU A 332 -9.79 -28.51 17.64
CA GLU A 332 -9.87 -27.22 18.31
C GLU A 332 -8.67 -26.97 19.22
N PHE A 333 -8.07 -25.79 19.09
CA PHE A 333 -6.95 -25.34 19.91
C PHE A 333 -7.21 -23.90 20.37
N ASP A 334 -7.47 -23.72 21.66
CA ASP A 334 -7.62 -22.40 22.27
C ASP A 334 -6.41 -22.09 23.15
N ALA A 335 -5.71 -21.01 22.82
CA ALA A 335 -4.60 -20.52 23.62
C ALA A 335 -4.79 -19.01 23.85
N LYS A 336 -5.20 -18.66 25.07
CA LYS A 336 -5.53 -17.26 25.38
C LYS A 336 -4.38 -16.30 25.06
N HIS A 337 -3.16 -16.64 25.52
CA HIS A 337 -1.96 -15.89 25.20
C HIS A 337 -0.88 -16.83 24.65
N VAL A 338 -0.37 -16.51 23.48
CA VAL A 338 0.75 -17.23 22.84
C VAL A 338 1.97 -16.32 22.74
N SER A 339 3.13 -16.82 23.14
CA SER A 339 4.43 -16.20 22.90
C SER A 339 5.34 -17.19 22.20
N MET A 340 5.87 -16.82 21.03
CA MET A 340 6.66 -17.73 20.20
C MET A 340 7.99 -17.11 19.80
N THR A 341 9.07 -17.89 19.99
CA THR A 341 10.43 -17.56 19.53
C THR A 341 10.95 -18.70 18.69
N ASN A 342 11.22 -18.47 17.40
CA ASN A 342 11.73 -19.47 16.45
C ASN A 342 10.97 -20.81 16.42
N GLY A 343 9.66 -20.78 16.65
CA GLY A 343 8.79 -21.96 16.66
C GLY A 343 7.96 -22.09 15.38
N ALA A 344 7.26 -23.22 15.26
CA ALA A 344 6.35 -23.49 14.16
C ALA A 344 4.97 -23.98 14.64
N ILE A 345 3.92 -23.57 13.92
CA ILE A 345 2.55 -24.06 14.08
C ILE A 345 2.05 -24.50 12.71
N ASP A 346 1.68 -25.77 12.59
CA ASP A 346 0.95 -26.33 11.46
C ASP A 346 -0.52 -26.51 11.86
N ASN A 347 -1.39 -25.62 11.37
CA ASN A 347 -2.81 -25.62 11.72
C ASN A 347 -3.66 -26.23 10.61
N PHE A 348 -4.38 -27.29 10.94
CA PHE A 348 -5.29 -28.03 10.04
C PHE A 348 -6.75 -27.93 10.47
N CYS A 349 -7.06 -27.19 11.54
CA CYS A 349 -8.39 -26.99 12.04
C CYS A 349 -8.48 -25.63 12.76
N LYS A 350 -9.41 -25.45 13.65
CA LYS A 350 -9.64 -24.20 14.35
C LYS A 350 -8.54 -23.89 15.36
N PHE A 351 -8.04 -22.65 15.36
CA PHE A 351 -7.08 -22.13 16.35
C PHE A 351 -7.53 -20.72 16.80
N GLU A 352 -7.69 -20.54 18.10
CA GLU A 352 -8.12 -19.26 18.66
C GLU A 352 -7.10 -18.70 19.65
N SER A 353 -6.91 -17.36 19.67
CA SER A 353 -6.07 -16.68 20.64
C SER A 353 -6.50 -15.23 20.87
N GLU A 354 -6.51 -14.78 22.13
CA GLU A 354 -6.73 -13.37 22.43
C GLU A 354 -5.49 -12.52 22.09
N LYS A 355 -4.29 -13.07 22.36
CA LYS A 355 -3.03 -12.39 22.11
C LYS A 355 -1.96 -13.35 21.63
N PHE A 356 -1.28 -12.96 20.54
CA PHE A 356 -0.22 -13.75 19.92
C PHE A 356 1.02 -12.89 19.69
N ASP A 357 2.09 -13.17 20.43
CA ASP A 357 3.37 -12.47 20.34
C ASP A 357 4.38 -13.35 19.58
N VAL A 358 4.78 -12.96 18.39
CA VAL A 358 5.94 -13.52 17.68
C VAL A 358 7.16 -12.69 18.04
N ILE A 359 7.99 -13.22 18.92
CA ILE A 359 9.18 -12.51 19.42
C ILE A 359 10.30 -12.50 18.38
N SER A 360 10.45 -13.62 17.64
CA SER A 360 11.45 -13.79 16.59
C SER A 360 11.11 -14.99 15.70
N ASN A 361 11.21 -14.83 14.38
CA ASN A 361 11.21 -15.90 13.37
C ASN A 361 10.15 -17.00 13.53
N GLY A 362 8.93 -16.64 13.87
CA GLY A 362 7.83 -17.61 13.96
C GLY A 362 7.33 -18.05 12.59
N VAL A 363 6.96 -19.30 12.47
CA VAL A 363 6.35 -19.88 11.27
C VAL A 363 4.96 -20.40 11.59
N ILE A 364 3.94 -19.97 10.84
CA ILE A 364 2.58 -20.45 10.97
C ILE A 364 2.11 -20.88 9.58
N ASN A 365 1.65 -22.12 9.47
CA ASN A 365 1.10 -22.70 8.26
C ASN A 365 -0.39 -23.02 8.47
N LEU A 366 -1.27 -22.42 7.68
CA LEU A 366 -2.68 -22.74 7.62
C LEU A 366 -2.94 -23.67 6.45
N ALA A 367 -3.52 -24.83 6.72
CA ALA A 367 -3.94 -25.76 5.68
C ALA A 367 -5.13 -25.18 4.86
N PRO A 368 -5.50 -25.78 3.72
CA PRO A 368 -6.65 -25.31 2.94
C PRO A 368 -7.93 -25.28 3.76
N ALA A 369 -8.72 -24.22 3.59
CA ALA A 369 -10.03 -24.02 4.19
C ALA A 369 -10.06 -24.11 5.73
N VAL A 370 -9.00 -23.66 6.41
CA VAL A 370 -8.98 -23.61 7.88
C VAL A 370 -9.06 -22.18 8.41
N TYR A 371 -9.47 -22.07 9.65
CA TYR A 371 -9.71 -20.81 10.34
C TYR A 371 -8.76 -20.63 11.54
N MET A 372 -8.19 -19.42 11.64
CA MET A 372 -7.39 -18.99 12.77
C MET A 372 -7.85 -17.61 13.23
N ASP A 373 -8.37 -17.53 14.47
CA ASP A 373 -8.80 -16.26 15.07
C ASP A 373 -7.76 -15.78 16.09
N VAL A 374 -7.12 -14.65 15.79
CA VAL A 374 -6.16 -14.01 16.68
C VAL A 374 -6.54 -12.56 16.88
N LYS A 375 -7.12 -12.24 18.05
CA LYS A 375 -7.62 -10.88 18.29
C LYS A 375 -6.51 -9.82 18.22
N HIS A 376 -5.33 -10.12 18.79
CA HIS A 376 -4.19 -9.21 18.79
C HIS A 376 -2.89 -9.95 18.43
N LEU A 377 -2.30 -9.60 17.29
CA LEU A 377 -1.00 -10.11 16.84
C LEU A 377 0.08 -9.01 16.98
N ASP A 378 1.17 -9.33 17.68
CA ASP A 378 2.40 -8.54 17.68
C ASP A 378 3.54 -9.37 17.07
N ALA A 379 4.06 -9.00 15.90
CA ALA A 379 4.97 -9.84 15.13
C ALA A 379 6.31 -9.18 14.80
N LYS A 380 7.39 -9.96 15.06
CA LYS A 380 8.76 -9.66 14.62
C LYS A 380 9.33 -10.87 13.88
N GLY A 381 9.32 -10.81 12.54
CA GLY A 381 9.82 -11.91 11.72
C GLY A 381 8.84 -13.09 11.61
N LEU A 382 7.55 -12.83 11.52
CA LEU A 382 6.54 -13.86 11.23
C LEU A 382 6.58 -14.28 9.77
N THR A 383 6.61 -15.60 9.52
CA THR A 383 6.23 -16.17 8.23
C THR A 383 4.88 -16.87 8.38
N LEU A 384 3.83 -16.24 7.84
CA LEU A 384 2.49 -16.80 7.80
C LEU A 384 2.20 -17.30 6.37
N PHE A 385 2.08 -18.60 6.23
CA PHE A 385 1.62 -19.22 4.99
C PHE A 385 0.14 -19.60 5.13
N MET A 386 -0.66 -19.11 4.22
CA MET A 386 -2.10 -19.32 4.17
C MET A 386 -2.45 -20.07 2.88
N ASP A 387 -2.84 -21.33 2.99
CA ASP A 387 -3.21 -22.12 1.82
C ASP A 387 -4.62 -21.73 1.32
N THR A 388 -4.99 -22.22 0.17
CA THR A 388 -6.25 -21.95 -0.53
C THR A 388 -7.46 -21.92 0.42
N LYS A 389 -8.22 -20.82 0.36
CA LYS A 389 -9.44 -20.61 1.16
C LYS A 389 -9.23 -20.67 2.67
N SER A 390 -8.01 -20.61 3.18
CA SER A 390 -7.80 -20.44 4.62
C SER A 390 -8.07 -18.98 5.04
N MET A 391 -8.42 -18.80 6.31
CA MET A 391 -8.73 -17.49 6.86
C MET A 391 -7.98 -17.23 8.17
N TRP A 392 -7.40 -16.05 8.26
CA TRP A 392 -6.95 -15.42 9.49
C TRP A 392 -7.87 -14.26 9.83
N GLU A 393 -8.43 -14.23 11.04
CA GLU A 393 -9.24 -13.12 11.51
C GLU A 393 -8.66 -12.50 12.77
N GLY A 394 -8.79 -11.15 12.92
CA GLY A 394 -8.31 -10.44 14.10
C GLY A 394 -8.77 -9.01 14.17
N LYS A 395 -8.50 -8.37 15.32
CA LYS A 395 -8.77 -6.93 15.52
C LYS A 395 -7.56 -6.08 15.19
N LYS A 396 -6.39 -6.57 15.58
CA LYS A 396 -5.16 -5.80 15.39
C LYS A 396 -3.99 -6.71 15.06
N ALA A 397 -3.21 -6.34 14.04
CA ALA A 397 -1.93 -6.94 13.74
C ALA A 397 -0.86 -5.85 13.67
N SER A 398 0.19 -5.99 14.48
CA SER A 398 1.33 -5.05 14.54
C SER A 398 2.59 -5.74 14.05
N PHE A 399 3.29 -5.12 13.11
CA PHE A 399 4.51 -5.64 12.53
C PHE A 399 5.67 -4.67 12.79
N THR A 400 6.73 -5.14 13.43
CA THR A 400 7.88 -4.31 13.80
C THR A 400 9.20 -5.09 13.69
N GLY A 401 10.31 -4.39 13.54
CA GLY A 401 11.64 -4.97 13.63
C GLY A 401 12.00 -5.87 12.46
N GLN A 402 12.05 -7.18 12.66
CA GLN A 402 12.38 -8.15 11.60
C GLN A 402 11.25 -8.27 10.58
N ALA A 403 11.63 -8.44 9.30
CA ALA A 403 10.68 -8.56 8.21
C ALA A 403 9.76 -9.78 8.38
N SER A 404 8.47 -9.55 8.27
CA SER A 404 7.42 -10.55 8.28
C SER A 404 6.88 -10.77 6.87
N VAL A 405 6.39 -11.98 6.60
CA VAL A 405 5.79 -12.36 5.32
C VAL A 405 4.42 -12.97 5.57
N ILE A 406 3.39 -12.45 4.90
CA ILE A 406 2.08 -13.07 4.79
C ILE A 406 1.94 -13.54 3.34
N ARG A 407 1.79 -14.83 3.14
CA ARG A 407 1.82 -15.43 1.82
C ARG A 407 0.63 -16.35 1.60
N GLY A 408 -0.10 -16.12 0.52
CA GLY A 408 -1.15 -17.01 0.03
C GLY A 408 -0.61 -18.18 -0.82
N SER A 409 -1.52 -18.98 -1.36
CA SER A 409 -1.20 -20.06 -2.29
C SER A 409 -1.01 -19.55 -3.73
N ASP A 410 -0.60 -20.47 -4.63
CA ASP A 410 -0.51 -20.18 -6.07
C ASP A 410 -1.85 -20.45 -6.80
N THR A 411 -2.79 -21.14 -6.17
CA THR A 411 -3.99 -21.68 -6.81
C THR A 411 -5.22 -20.83 -6.62
N ASP A 412 -5.54 -20.44 -5.37
CA ASP A 412 -6.71 -19.65 -5.04
C ASP A 412 -6.41 -18.73 -3.86
N TYR A 413 -7.28 -17.76 -3.58
CA TYR A 413 -7.08 -16.79 -2.51
C TYR A 413 -7.28 -17.40 -1.13
N ALA A 414 -6.49 -16.92 -0.18
CA ALA A 414 -6.72 -17.00 1.24
C ALA A 414 -7.08 -15.58 1.77
N LEU A 415 -7.74 -15.48 2.92
CA LEU A 415 -8.22 -14.22 3.48
C LEU A 415 -7.48 -13.88 4.78
N PHE A 416 -6.73 -12.78 4.76
CA PHE A 416 -6.17 -12.15 5.95
C PHE A 416 -7.06 -10.96 6.32
N LYS A 417 -7.96 -11.15 7.30
CA LYS A 417 -8.95 -10.16 7.72
C LYS A 417 -8.60 -9.62 9.09
N VAL A 418 -8.22 -8.35 9.16
CA VAL A 418 -7.82 -7.68 10.40
C VAL A 418 -8.31 -6.24 10.38
N GLU A 419 -9.05 -5.80 11.41
CA GLU A 419 -9.58 -4.43 11.47
C GLU A 419 -8.45 -3.38 11.33
N ASN A 420 -7.33 -3.56 12.04
CA ASN A 420 -6.22 -2.62 12.04
C ASN A 420 -4.89 -3.32 11.79
N VAL A 421 -4.16 -2.89 10.75
CA VAL A 421 -2.80 -3.33 10.44
C VAL A 421 -1.82 -2.19 10.67
N ASP A 422 -1.02 -2.28 11.73
CA ASP A 422 0.01 -1.33 12.11
C ASP A 422 1.40 -1.81 11.69
N ILE A 423 2.14 -1.01 10.91
CA ILE A 423 3.48 -1.36 10.44
C ILE A 423 4.45 -0.25 10.81
N SER A 424 5.56 -0.60 11.45
CA SER A 424 6.60 0.35 11.83
C SER A 424 7.97 -0.10 11.37
N GLY A 425 8.54 0.64 10.41
CA GLY A 425 9.88 0.39 9.86
C GLY A 425 9.89 0.16 8.35
N TYR A 426 11.10 0.08 7.79
CA TYR A 426 11.32 -0.09 6.35
C TYR A 426 11.11 -1.55 5.94
N LYS A 427 10.19 -1.80 4.99
CA LYS A 427 9.87 -3.13 4.43
C LYS A 427 9.67 -4.22 5.49
N VAL A 428 9.00 -3.86 6.58
CA VAL A 428 8.78 -4.78 7.70
C VAL A 428 7.77 -5.88 7.37
N LEU A 429 6.86 -5.64 6.42
CA LEU A 429 5.85 -6.60 5.98
C LEU A 429 5.89 -6.80 4.47
N SER A 430 5.74 -8.05 4.04
CA SER A 430 5.56 -8.43 2.64
C SER A 430 4.31 -9.27 2.48
N TYR A 431 3.43 -8.86 1.56
CA TYR A 431 2.30 -9.65 1.10
C TYR A 431 2.65 -10.33 -0.22
N GLN A 432 2.43 -11.63 -0.33
CA GLN A 432 2.87 -12.43 -1.47
C GLN A 432 1.78 -13.39 -1.95
N LYS A 433 1.77 -13.68 -3.24
CA LYS A 433 0.88 -14.64 -3.86
C LYS A 433 -0.61 -14.25 -3.74
N LYS A 434 -1.50 -15.25 -3.83
CA LYS A 434 -2.95 -15.02 -3.77
C LYS A 434 -3.43 -14.89 -2.33
N ILE A 435 -3.16 -13.74 -1.72
CA ILE A 435 -3.73 -13.33 -0.45
C ILE A 435 -4.68 -12.15 -0.67
N ASN A 436 -5.86 -12.21 -0.09
CA ASN A 436 -6.76 -11.09 0.04
C ASN A 436 -6.55 -10.47 1.42
N VAL A 437 -6.22 -9.20 1.47
CA VAL A 437 -6.04 -8.42 2.69
C VAL A 437 -7.29 -7.58 2.88
N GLU A 438 -8.08 -7.89 3.91
CA GLU A 438 -9.25 -7.12 4.30
C GLU A 438 -8.97 -6.38 5.60
N CYS A 439 -9.05 -5.04 5.58
CA CYS A 439 -8.81 -4.21 6.76
C CYS A 439 -9.58 -2.89 6.68
N GLU A 440 -9.92 -2.33 7.86
CA GLU A 440 -10.49 -0.99 7.95
C GLU A 440 -9.40 0.09 7.95
N LYS A 441 -8.26 -0.22 8.58
CA LYS A 441 -7.09 0.67 8.65
C LYS A 441 -5.82 -0.11 8.40
N HIS A 442 -4.95 0.48 7.59
CA HIS A 442 -3.66 -0.10 7.25
C HIS A 442 -2.60 0.99 7.23
N SER A 443 -1.42 0.72 7.78
CA SER A 443 -0.29 1.62 7.61
C SER A 443 0.05 1.75 6.13
N ALA A 444 -0.08 2.95 5.59
CA ALA A 444 0.21 3.23 4.20
C ALA A 444 1.73 3.20 3.93
N ASN A 445 2.11 2.96 2.68
CA ASN A 445 3.47 3.24 2.23
C ASN A 445 3.70 4.76 2.28
N THR A 446 4.70 5.20 3.02
CA THR A 446 4.99 6.63 3.20
C THR A 446 5.62 7.24 1.96
N ASP A 447 6.45 6.46 1.25
CA ASP A 447 7.03 6.81 -0.03
C ASP A 447 7.57 5.57 -0.75
N ARG A 448 7.98 5.75 -2.02
CA ARG A 448 8.52 4.68 -2.87
C ARG A 448 9.84 4.10 -2.34
N TRP A 449 10.67 4.93 -1.73
CA TRP A 449 12.05 4.60 -1.34
C TRP A 449 12.11 4.04 0.07
N ASN A 450 11.11 4.37 0.88
CA ASN A 450 11.00 3.91 2.25
C ASN A 450 9.63 3.26 2.56
N PRO A 451 9.21 2.24 1.79
CA PRO A 451 7.92 1.61 1.97
C PRO A 451 7.87 0.82 3.29
N VAL A 452 6.76 0.92 4.01
CA VAL A 452 6.53 0.13 5.22
C VAL A 452 6.13 -1.31 4.90
N TYR A 453 5.55 -1.54 3.74
CA TYR A 453 5.24 -2.87 3.24
C TYR A 453 5.52 -3.02 1.74
N VAL A 454 5.61 -4.27 1.27
CA VAL A 454 5.75 -4.64 -0.14
C VAL A 454 4.61 -5.56 -0.52
N SER A 455 4.03 -5.37 -1.72
CA SER A 455 2.93 -6.19 -2.22
C SER A 455 3.18 -6.65 -3.65
N GLU A 456 2.97 -7.93 -3.93
CA GLU A 456 3.01 -8.50 -5.29
C GLU A 456 1.68 -8.21 -6.02
N SER A 457 1.70 -8.25 -7.36
CA SER A 457 0.53 -7.98 -8.21
C SER A 457 -0.63 -8.98 -8.04
N SER A 458 -0.36 -10.16 -7.51
CA SER A 458 -1.39 -11.16 -7.20
C SER A 458 -2.13 -10.91 -5.89
N VAL A 459 -1.62 -10.00 -5.04
CA VAL A 459 -2.25 -9.63 -3.77
C VAL A 459 -3.43 -8.72 -4.01
N ALA A 460 -4.55 -9.02 -3.37
CA ALA A 460 -5.76 -8.20 -3.39
C ALA A 460 -5.96 -7.50 -2.06
N PHE A 461 -6.41 -6.25 -2.10
CA PHE A 461 -6.87 -5.51 -0.92
C PHE A 461 -8.37 -5.28 -1.06
N SER A 462 -9.13 -5.48 0.02
CA SER A 462 -10.59 -5.26 0.04
C SER A 462 -11.02 -4.52 1.30
N GLU A 463 -12.16 -3.85 1.20
CA GLU A 463 -12.79 -3.15 2.31
C GLU A 463 -14.17 -3.78 2.53
N GLY A 464 -14.31 -4.57 3.59
CA GLY A 464 -15.50 -5.37 3.85
C GLY A 464 -15.77 -6.39 2.74
N GLN A 465 -16.39 -7.50 3.04
CA GLN A 465 -16.75 -8.52 2.05
C GLN A 465 -15.58 -9.05 1.19
N GLY A 466 -14.59 -9.67 1.85
CA GLY A 466 -13.46 -10.30 1.17
C GLY A 466 -13.86 -11.29 0.08
N PHE A 467 -12.94 -11.54 -0.86
CA PHE A 467 -13.17 -12.42 -2.03
C PHE A 467 -13.21 -13.91 -1.74
N VAL A 468 -12.89 -14.31 -0.51
CA VAL A 468 -12.76 -15.73 -0.14
C VAL A 468 -14.03 -16.18 0.55
N GLU A 469 -14.72 -17.15 -0.07
CA GLU A 469 -15.77 -17.89 0.58
C GLU A 469 -15.16 -19.08 1.32
N ILE A 470 -15.50 -19.21 2.61
CA ILE A 470 -15.10 -20.32 3.45
C ILE A 470 -16.38 -20.98 3.96
N ASP A 471 -16.49 -22.26 3.71
CA ASP A 471 -17.63 -23.06 4.20
C ASP A 471 -17.57 -23.10 5.74
N ASP A 472 -18.74 -23.06 6.38
CA ASP A 472 -18.87 -23.18 7.84
C ASP A 472 -18.91 -24.67 8.22
N ASP A 473 -17.83 -25.15 8.81
CA ASP A 473 -17.73 -26.50 9.38
C ASP A 473 -16.93 -26.48 10.69
N ASP A 474 -16.78 -27.63 11.36
CA ASP A 474 -16.12 -27.72 12.65
C ASP A 474 -14.68 -27.19 12.69
N CYS A 475 -13.99 -27.18 11.56
CA CYS A 475 -12.63 -26.64 11.41
C CYS A 475 -12.56 -25.23 10.83
N ASN A 476 -13.62 -24.77 10.21
CA ASN A 476 -13.66 -23.51 9.51
C ASN A 476 -14.48 -22.44 10.24
N GLY A 477 -15.36 -22.81 11.13
CA GLY A 477 -16.18 -22.03 12.07
C GLY A 477 -16.30 -20.54 11.78
N ASN A 478 -16.66 -20.17 10.58
CA ASN A 478 -16.51 -18.82 10.10
C ASN A 478 -17.86 -18.18 9.80
N SER A 479 -18.38 -17.50 10.79
CA SER A 479 -19.52 -16.62 10.60
C SER A 479 -19.18 -15.27 9.94
N GLY A 480 -17.92 -15.01 9.65
CA GLY A 480 -17.45 -13.66 9.33
C GLY A 480 -17.13 -13.41 7.88
N ASN A 481 -17.10 -14.42 7.02
CA ASN A 481 -16.83 -14.21 5.63
C ASN A 481 -18.11 -14.27 4.80
N HIS A 482 -18.43 -13.14 4.22
CA HIS A 482 -19.71 -12.97 3.58
C HIS A 482 -19.73 -13.54 2.20
N ASN A 483 -20.76 -14.31 1.92
CA ASN A 483 -21.31 -14.36 0.60
C ASN A 483 -21.40 -12.95 0.04
N PRO A 484 -20.98 -12.75 -1.21
CA PRO A 484 -21.28 -11.54 -1.96
C PRO A 484 -22.79 -11.27 -1.82
N GLY A 485 -23.09 -10.04 -1.45
CA GLY A 485 -24.46 -9.65 -1.17
C GLY A 485 -25.44 -10.12 -2.22
N GLU A 486 -26.58 -10.62 -1.80
CA GLU A 486 -27.73 -10.82 -2.64
C GLU A 486 -28.19 -9.44 -3.13
N GLY A 487 -28.06 -9.16 -4.39
CA GLY A 487 -28.50 -7.93 -5.02
C GLY A 487 -28.58 -8.09 -6.53
N ASP A 488 -29.33 -7.22 -7.16
CA ASP A 488 -29.32 -7.13 -8.62
C ASP A 488 -27.95 -6.66 -9.09
N GLY A 489 -27.27 -7.47 -9.86
CA GLY A 489 -25.98 -7.12 -10.46
C GLY A 489 -26.08 -5.87 -11.34
N ASP A 490 -24.96 -5.17 -11.52
CA ASP A 490 -24.90 -3.95 -12.33
C ASP A 490 -25.13 -4.27 -13.81
N GLN A 491 -26.33 -3.99 -14.29
CA GLN A 491 -26.77 -4.27 -15.66
C GLN A 491 -26.63 -3.08 -16.60
N ASP A 492 -26.62 -1.86 -16.05
CA ASP A 492 -26.52 -0.63 -16.83
C ASP A 492 -25.36 0.24 -16.36
N PRO A 493 -24.64 0.91 -17.29
CA PRO A 493 -23.65 1.88 -16.92
C PRO A 493 -24.29 3.05 -16.18
N SER A 494 -23.99 3.20 -14.90
CA SER A 494 -24.44 4.34 -14.13
C SER A 494 -23.61 5.59 -14.46
N TYR A 495 -24.19 6.74 -14.16
CA TYR A 495 -23.54 8.03 -14.23
C TYR A 495 -22.37 8.12 -13.21
N GLU A 496 -21.18 8.55 -13.65
CA GLU A 496 -19.97 8.67 -12.84
C GLU A 496 -19.26 10.01 -13.04
N GLU A 497 -18.78 10.60 -11.96
CA GLU A 497 -17.82 11.70 -12.00
C GLU A 497 -16.39 11.17 -11.89
N VAL A 498 -15.49 11.69 -12.72
CA VAL A 498 -14.16 11.15 -12.95
C VAL A 498 -13.11 12.22 -12.89
N GLU A 499 -12.39 12.21 -11.79
CA GLU A 499 -11.23 13.08 -11.59
C GLU A 499 -9.98 12.46 -12.21
N THR A 500 -9.32 13.16 -13.13
CA THR A 500 -8.05 12.73 -13.70
C THR A 500 -6.87 13.22 -12.87
N LEU A 501 -5.68 12.68 -13.14
CA LEU A 501 -4.45 13.16 -12.49
C LEU A 501 -4.23 14.64 -12.79
N PRO A 502 -4.05 15.50 -11.76
CA PRO A 502 -3.78 16.93 -11.97
C PRO A 502 -2.35 17.16 -12.45
N TYR A 503 -2.19 18.19 -13.30
CA TYR A 503 -0.89 18.63 -13.83
C TYR A 503 -0.63 20.09 -13.51
N THR A 504 0.65 20.41 -13.27
CA THR A 504 1.16 21.78 -13.24
C THR A 504 1.87 22.07 -14.55
N TYR A 505 1.49 23.17 -15.19
CA TYR A 505 2.08 23.64 -16.42
C TYR A 505 2.95 24.85 -16.12
N LEU A 506 4.13 24.85 -16.74
CA LEU A 506 5.15 25.89 -16.68
C LEU A 506 5.40 26.41 -18.10
N PHE A 507 5.48 27.71 -18.26
CA PHE A 507 5.66 28.34 -19.57
C PHE A 507 6.72 29.44 -19.56
N GLU A 508 7.42 29.58 -20.71
CA GLU A 508 8.21 30.73 -21.15
C GLU A 508 7.42 31.55 -22.17
N ASP A 509 7.49 32.86 -22.15
CA ASP A 509 6.69 33.75 -23.00
C ASP A 509 7.40 34.28 -24.23
N ASN A 510 8.70 34.02 -24.40
CA ASN A 510 9.55 34.60 -25.41
C ASN A 510 9.60 33.84 -26.75
N TRP A 511 8.86 32.73 -26.90
CA TRP A 511 8.84 31.99 -28.16
C TRP A 511 8.55 32.89 -29.38
N PRO A 512 9.28 32.75 -30.51
CA PRO A 512 10.34 31.77 -30.81
C PRO A 512 11.77 32.23 -30.40
N ALA A 513 11.90 33.36 -29.71
CA ALA A 513 13.19 33.80 -29.17
C ALA A 513 13.56 33.02 -27.93
N THR A 514 14.85 32.87 -27.64
CA THR A 514 15.34 32.22 -26.43
C THR A 514 14.98 33.06 -25.21
N GLY A 515 14.46 32.37 -24.15
CA GLY A 515 14.19 32.92 -22.82
C GLY A 515 15.33 32.71 -21.86
N ASP A 516 15.12 33.03 -20.58
CA ASP A 516 16.05 32.73 -19.47
C ASP A 516 15.85 31.34 -18.89
N TYR A 517 14.83 30.64 -19.36
CA TYR A 517 14.51 29.24 -19.00
C TYR A 517 14.29 29.00 -17.49
N ASP A 518 13.72 29.99 -16.83
CA ASP A 518 13.28 29.81 -15.43
C ASP A 518 11.89 29.15 -15.35
N MET A 519 11.20 29.03 -16.50
CA MET A 519 9.93 28.30 -16.65
C MET A 519 8.83 28.83 -15.72
N ASN A 520 8.84 30.12 -15.42
CA ASN A 520 7.93 30.72 -14.45
C ASN A 520 7.14 31.93 -15.01
N ASP A 521 7.29 32.24 -16.29
CA ASP A 521 6.50 33.29 -16.95
C ASP A 521 4.99 33.07 -16.80
N LEU A 522 4.57 31.80 -16.74
CA LEU A 522 3.26 31.40 -16.25
C LEU A 522 3.34 30.03 -15.55
N VAL A 523 2.82 29.96 -14.33
CA VAL A 523 2.67 28.71 -13.57
C VAL A 523 1.20 28.46 -13.24
N ILE A 524 0.62 27.40 -13.81
CA ILE A 524 -0.80 27.09 -13.68
C ILE A 524 -1.02 25.60 -13.42
N GLY A 525 -1.87 25.28 -12.42
CA GLY A 525 -2.36 23.92 -12.16
C GLY A 525 -3.65 23.64 -12.90
N ILE A 526 -3.82 22.43 -13.41
CA ILE A 526 -5.03 21.98 -14.11
C ILE A 526 -5.50 20.66 -13.48
N GLN A 527 -6.77 20.61 -13.10
CA GLN A 527 -7.51 19.44 -12.69
C GLN A 527 -8.71 19.24 -13.60
N ILE A 528 -8.95 18.02 -14.08
CA ILE A 528 -10.06 17.73 -15.00
C ILE A 528 -10.98 16.69 -14.36
N ASN A 529 -12.25 17.02 -14.23
CA ASN A 529 -13.30 16.16 -13.74
C ASN A 529 -14.29 15.87 -14.88
N ASN A 530 -14.33 14.63 -15.34
CA ASN A 530 -15.22 14.23 -16.43
C ASN A 530 -16.54 13.68 -15.87
N LYS A 531 -17.64 13.96 -16.53
CA LYS A 531 -18.95 13.43 -16.26
C LYS A 531 -19.33 12.40 -17.32
N LYS A 532 -19.36 11.12 -16.93
CA LYS A 532 -19.54 9.99 -17.85
C LYS A 532 -20.87 9.24 -17.64
N ILE A 533 -21.37 8.65 -18.73
CA ILE A 533 -22.33 7.56 -18.70
C ILE A 533 -21.74 6.41 -19.53
N GLY A 534 -21.41 5.32 -18.86
CA GLY A 534 -20.70 4.22 -19.50
C GLY A 534 -19.31 4.64 -20.02
N ASP A 535 -19.07 4.41 -21.31
CA ASP A 535 -17.83 4.79 -22.02
C ASP A 535 -17.86 6.21 -22.63
N LYS A 536 -18.99 6.93 -22.49
CA LYS A 536 -19.21 8.24 -23.07
C LYS A 536 -19.08 9.36 -22.04
N THR A 537 -18.37 10.43 -22.38
CA THR A 537 -18.28 11.66 -21.58
C THR A 537 -19.28 12.70 -22.06
N GLU A 538 -20.18 13.14 -21.19
CA GLU A 538 -21.18 14.18 -21.49
C GLU A 538 -20.67 15.60 -21.29
N SER A 539 -19.83 15.78 -20.25
CA SER A 539 -19.22 17.06 -19.92
C SER A 539 -17.90 16.88 -19.18
N ALA A 540 -17.07 17.91 -19.20
CA ALA A 540 -15.84 17.95 -18.39
C ALA A 540 -15.73 19.30 -17.68
N LYS A 541 -15.42 19.27 -16.39
CA LYS A 541 -15.11 20.46 -15.59
C LYS A 541 -13.59 20.59 -15.51
N ILE A 542 -13.08 21.71 -15.96
CA ILE A 542 -11.66 22.10 -15.89
C ILE A 542 -11.52 23.07 -14.73
N ILE A 543 -10.86 22.64 -13.67
CA ILE A 543 -10.48 23.48 -12.53
C ILE A 543 -9.04 23.93 -12.77
N TYR A 544 -8.78 25.23 -12.70
CA TYR A 544 -7.44 25.76 -12.88
C TYR A 544 -7.06 26.71 -11.76
N THR A 545 -5.80 26.60 -11.31
CA THR A 545 -5.22 27.46 -10.29
C THR A 545 -4.02 28.21 -10.88
N LEU A 546 -4.13 29.52 -11.01
CA LEU A 546 -3.01 30.36 -11.43
C LEU A 546 -2.13 30.64 -10.20
N TYR A 547 -0.92 30.10 -10.20
CA TYR A 547 0.02 30.25 -9.10
C TYR A 547 0.90 31.48 -9.27
N ALA A 548 1.45 31.72 -10.48
CA ALA A 548 2.41 32.77 -10.73
C ALA A 548 2.38 33.30 -12.16
N THR A 549 2.88 34.51 -12.35
CA THR A 549 3.27 35.07 -13.64
C THR A 549 4.55 35.88 -13.49
N GLY A 550 5.68 35.36 -14.03
CA GLY A 550 6.98 36.05 -14.13
C GLY A 550 7.06 37.04 -15.27
N ALA A 551 6.23 36.86 -16.27
CA ALA A 551 6.21 37.72 -17.45
C ALA A 551 5.89 39.18 -17.18
N THR A 552 6.43 40.07 -17.99
CA THR A 552 5.99 41.47 -18.07
C THR A 552 4.99 41.72 -19.23
N LYS A 553 4.77 40.72 -20.07
CA LYS A 553 3.78 40.75 -21.15
C LYS A 553 2.36 40.42 -20.63
N GLN A 554 1.37 40.74 -21.43
CA GLN A 554 0.03 40.24 -21.23
C GLN A 554 -0.03 38.78 -21.67
N ILE A 555 -0.29 37.85 -20.76
CA ILE A 555 -0.47 36.43 -21.05
C ILE A 555 -1.92 36.07 -20.91
N GLY A 556 -2.52 35.59 -21.98
CA GLY A 556 -3.80 34.90 -21.99
C GLY A 556 -3.57 33.39 -22.02
N VAL A 557 -4.50 32.62 -21.47
CA VAL A 557 -4.44 31.16 -21.44
C VAL A 557 -5.69 30.55 -22.04
N GLY A 558 -5.49 29.49 -22.83
CA GLY A 558 -6.55 28.66 -23.38
C GLY A 558 -6.09 27.21 -23.54
N PHE A 559 -7.01 26.38 -23.94
CA PHE A 559 -6.69 25.00 -24.29
C PHE A 559 -7.43 24.57 -25.55
N GLN A 560 -6.82 23.65 -26.26
CA GLN A 560 -7.42 22.93 -27.39
C GLN A 560 -7.68 21.48 -26.98
N LEU A 561 -8.83 20.95 -27.33
CA LEU A 561 -9.13 19.53 -27.18
C LEU A 561 -8.72 18.81 -28.46
N ASP A 562 -7.53 18.21 -28.47
CA ASP A 562 -7.00 17.54 -29.66
C ASP A 562 -7.84 16.32 -30.04
N GLY A 563 -8.24 16.27 -31.31
CA GLY A 563 -9.12 15.22 -31.84
C GLY A 563 -10.61 15.40 -31.57
N ILE A 564 -11.02 16.46 -30.87
CA ILE A 564 -12.42 16.80 -30.61
C ILE A 564 -12.81 18.02 -31.42
N SER A 565 -13.76 17.84 -32.36
CA SER A 565 -14.22 18.91 -33.25
C SER A 565 -14.79 20.10 -32.46
N ALA A 566 -14.50 21.31 -32.91
CA ALA A 566 -15.10 22.53 -32.38
C ALA A 566 -16.63 22.47 -32.37
N SER A 567 -17.27 21.83 -33.36
CA SER A 567 -18.74 21.64 -33.41
C SER A 567 -19.30 20.70 -32.35
N ALA A 568 -18.45 19.90 -31.70
CA ALA A 568 -18.86 19.00 -30.63
C ALA A 568 -19.01 19.69 -29.27
N VAL A 569 -18.51 20.93 -29.13
CA VAL A 569 -18.50 21.70 -27.87
C VAL A 569 -19.29 23.00 -28.05
N SER A 570 -20.21 23.28 -27.14
CA SER A 570 -21.16 24.41 -27.27
C SER A 570 -20.48 25.77 -27.26
N ASP A 571 -19.44 25.94 -26.45
CA ASP A 571 -18.76 27.22 -26.21
C ASP A 571 -17.37 27.28 -26.87
N ALA A 572 -17.08 26.40 -27.84
CA ALA A 572 -15.82 26.39 -28.54
C ALA A 572 -15.67 27.65 -29.45
N GLU A 573 -14.45 28.12 -29.54
CA GLU A 573 -14.10 29.26 -30.41
C GLU A 573 -14.44 28.96 -31.86
N GLN A 574 -15.07 29.93 -32.52
CA GLN A 574 -15.46 29.77 -33.92
C GLN A 574 -14.24 29.83 -34.86
N GLY A 575 -14.31 29.08 -35.95
CA GLY A 575 -13.26 29.02 -36.95
C GLY A 575 -12.08 28.13 -36.62
N GLN A 576 -12.23 27.27 -35.63
CA GLN A 576 -11.27 26.25 -35.22
C GLN A 576 -11.71 24.86 -35.72
N THR A 577 -10.77 24.00 -36.06
CA THR A 577 -11.01 22.60 -36.40
C THR A 577 -11.29 21.78 -35.11
N ASN A 578 -10.39 21.88 -34.13
CA ASN A 578 -10.55 21.33 -32.82
C ASN A 578 -11.24 22.31 -31.86
N ALA A 579 -11.87 21.82 -30.82
CA ALA A 579 -12.49 22.67 -29.82
C ALA A 579 -11.42 23.46 -29.05
N VAL A 580 -11.47 24.80 -29.13
CA VAL A 580 -10.60 25.72 -28.41
C VAL A 580 -11.42 26.55 -27.44
N ILE A 581 -10.96 26.61 -26.18
CA ILE A 581 -11.61 27.34 -25.10
C ILE A 581 -10.58 28.26 -24.42
N GLN A 582 -10.95 29.54 -24.27
CA GLN A 582 -10.18 30.50 -23.50
C GLN A 582 -10.49 30.38 -22.01
N LEU A 583 -9.47 30.26 -21.16
CA LEU A 583 -9.61 30.30 -19.70
C LEU A 583 -9.64 31.75 -19.18
N PHE A 584 -8.66 32.53 -19.58
CA PHE A 584 -8.58 33.97 -19.26
C PHE A 584 -7.70 34.71 -20.29
N SER A 585 -7.85 36.06 -20.35
CA SER A 585 -7.14 36.89 -21.29
C SER A 585 -5.89 37.59 -20.74
N ASP A 586 -5.70 37.56 -19.40
CA ASP A 586 -4.63 38.32 -18.73
C ASP A 586 -4.32 37.74 -17.35
N ALA A 587 -3.16 37.15 -17.19
CA ALA A 587 -2.70 36.53 -15.95
C ALA A 587 -2.55 37.53 -14.79
N HIS A 588 -1.99 38.74 -15.06
CA HIS A 588 -1.85 39.79 -14.06
C HIS A 588 -3.20 40.23 -13.51
N SER A 589 -4.15 40.52 -14.42
CA SER A 589 -5.50 40.91 -14.04
C SER A 589 -6.21 39.82 -13.24
N LEU A 590 -6.01 38.55 -13.58
CA LEU A 590 -6.58 37.43 -12.86
C LEU A 590 -6.03 37.34 -11.44
N LEU A 591 -4.73 37.57 -11.23
CA LEU A 591 -4.09 37.66 -9.92
C LEU A 591 -4.43 38.96 -9.16
N GLY A 592 -5.16 39.90 -9.77
CA GLY A 592 -5.62 41.12 -9.11
C GLY A 592 -4.66 42.30 -9.25
N SER A 593 -3.67 42.25 -10.18
CA SER A 593 -2.73 43.33 -10.46
C SER A 593 -3.07 44.07 -11.76
N SER A 594 -2.94 45.37 -11.73
CA SER A 594 -2.93 46.23 -12.94
C SER A 594 -1.52 46.48 -13.46
N GLU A 595 -0.49 46.13 -12.69
CA GLU A 595 0.91 46.34 -13.04
C GLU A 595 1.47 45.09 -13.73
N ARG A 596 2.41 45.31 -14.66
CA ARG A 596 3.10 44.25 -15.40
C ARG A 596 4.44 43.94 -14.73
N THR A 597 4.40 43.43 -13.51
CA THR A 597 5.58 43.05 -12.75
C THR A 597 5.46 41.58 -12.35
N PRO A 598 6.59 40.86 -12.25
CA PRO A 598 6.57 39.47 -11.83
C PRO A 598 5.83 39.24 -10.49
N ILE A 599 4.85 38.33 -10.48
CA ILE A 599 4.03 37.98 -9.33
C ILE A 599 4.32 36.55 -8.94
N ASN A 600 4.59 36.31 -7.66
CA ASN A 600 4.89 35.00 -7.05
C ASN A 600 6.17 34.34 -7.62
N THR A 601 7.00 35.09 -8.38
CA THR A 601 8.29 34.59 -8.86
C THR A 601 9.46 35.37 -8.25
N TYR A 602 9.20 36.58 -7.76
CA TYR A 602 10.24 37.47 -7.20
C TYR A 602 9.79 38.18 -5.92
N LYS A 603 9.49 39.50 -6.00
CA LYS A 603 9.22 40.34 -4.82
C LYS A 603 7.74 40.52 -4.51
N VAL A 604 6.90 40.39 -5.51
CA VAL A 604 5.46 40.61 -5.36
C VAL A 604 4.81 39.26 -5.07
N THR A 605 4.11 39.18 -3.94
CA THR A 605 3.38 37.95 -3.55
C THR A 605 1.88 38.26 -3.55
N MET A 606 1.10 37.39 -4.21
CA MET A 606 -0.36 37.43 -4.24
C MET A 606 -0.90 36.02 -4.01
N THR A 607 -2.10 35.93 -3.48
CA THR A 607 -2.77 34.63 -3.31
C THR A 607 -3.05 34.01 -4.67
N PRO A 608 -2.70 32.74 -4.92
CA PRO A 608 -3.10 32.00 -6.10
C PRO A 608 -4.63 32.04 -6.31
N VAL A 609 -5.05 32.10 -7.57
CA VAL A 609 -6.47 32.20 -7.91
C VAL A 609 -6.95 30.93 -8.57
N GLU A 610 -7.93 30.29 -7.97
CA GLU A 610 -8.62 29.11 -8.51
C GLU A 610 -9.93 29.51 -9.17
N ASN A 611 -10.18 28.97 -10.35
CA ASN A 611 -11.42 29.12 -11.11
C ASN A 611 -11.76 27.81 -11.84
N GLU A 612 -12.98 27.74 -12.40
CA GLU A 612 -13.41 26.58 -13.16
C GLU A 612 -14.16 26.97 -14.46
N VAL A 613 -14.10 26.08 -15.43
CA VAL A 613 -14.91 26.14 -16.64
C VAL A 613 -15.49 24.74 -16.92
N THR A 614 -16.78 24.68 -17.25
CA THR A 614 -17.44 23.42 -17.63
C THR A 614 -17.63 23.37 -19.14
N ILE A 615 -17.15 22.31 -19.76
CA ILE A 615 -17.34 22.00 -21.17
C ILE A 615 -18.52 21.05 -21.30
N ASN A 616 -19.52 21.40 -22.09
CA ASN A 616 -20.63 20.52 -22.40
C ASN A 616 -20.50 20.02 -23.84
N PHE A 617 -20.58 18.72 -24.04
CA PHE A 617 -20.52 18.11 -25.37
C PHE A 617 -21.93 18.05 -25.95
N ASN A 618 -22.10 18.57 -27.19
CA ASN A 618 -23.36 18.50 -27.93
C ASN A 618 -23.77 17.05 -28.23
N THR A 619 -22.81 16.17 -28.31
CA THR A 619 -22.96 14.71 -28.36
C THR A 619 -21.85 14.13 -27.47
N PRO A 620 -22.19 13.20 -26.56
CA PRO A 620 -21.19 12.59 -25.69
C PRO A 620 -20.02 11.99 -26.49
N ILE A 621 -18.80 12.29 -26.07
CA ILE A 621 -17.56 11.82 -26.70
C ILE A 621 -17.13 10.47 -26.15
N ASP A 622 -16.36 9.72 -26.93
CA ASP A 622 -15.71 8.48 -26.46
C ASP A 622 -14.53 8.80 -25.52
N GLY A 623 -14.43 8.05 -24.45
CA GLY A 623 -13.33 8.19 -23.48
C GLY A 623 -13.47 9.42 -22.60
N VAL A 624 -12.35 10.01 -22.19
CA VAL A 624 -12.26 11.14 -21.24
C VAL A 624 -11.34 12.24 -21.75
N ILE A 625 -11.52 13.45 -21.22
CA ILE A 625 -10.55 14.52 -21.32
C ILE A 625 -9.48 14.29 -20.26
N ASN A 626 -8.24 14.18 -20.69
CA ASN A 626 -7.06 14.04 -19.84
C ASN A 626 -5.86 14.74 -20.49
N VAL A 627 -4.68 14.67 -19.87
CA VAL A 627 -3.46 15.34 -20.36
C VAL A 627 -3.11 14.97 -21.81
N ASN A 628 -3.49 13.81 -22.33
CA ASN A 628 -3.12 13.40 -23.70
C ASN A 628 -3.90 14.14 -24.81
N ASN A 629 -5.10 14.63 -24.52
CA ASN A 629 -5.93 15.37 -25.47
C ASN A 629 -6.24 16.81 -25.01
N PHE A 630 -5.65 17.25 -23.90
CA PHE A 630 -5.78 18.58 -23.33
C PHE A 630 -4.53 19.41 -23.62
N ASN A 631 -4.53 20.10 -24.74
CA ASN A 631 -3.44 20.92 -25.22
C ASN A 631 -3.55 22.33 -24.65
N LEU A 632 -2.98 22.58 -23.46
CA LEU A 632 -2.93 23.88 -22.82
C LEU A 632 -1.89 24.77 -23.50
N PHE A 633 -2.22 26.06 -23.73
CA PHE A 633 -1.32 27.01 -24.34
C PHE A 633 -1.50 28.42 -23.78
N ILE A 634 -0.45 29.22 -23.92
CA ILE A 634 -0.47 30.67 -23.65
C ILE A 634 -0.49 31.48 -24.94
N VAL A 635 -1.05 32.70 -24.87
CA VAL A 635 -1.08 33.68 -25.95
C VAL A 635 -0.46 34.99 -25.47
N THR A 636 0.58 35.47 -26.15
CA THR A 636 1.33 36.65 -25.73
C THR A 636 0.98 37.92 -26.50
N ASN A 637 0.15 37.85 -27.54
CA ASN A 637 -0.31 38.99 -28.35
C ASN A 637 -1.83 39.22 -28.36
N GLY A 638 -2.53 38.62 -27.39
CA GLY A 638 -3.98 38.73 -27.19
C GLY A 638 -4.81 37.68 -27.94
N PHE A 639 -5.83 37.16 -27.25
CA PHE A 639 -6.73 36.12 -27.78
C PHE A 639 -7.55 36.60 -29.00
N ASP A 640 -7.85 37.90 -29.10
CA ASP A 640 -8.60 38.46 -30.20
C ASP A 640 -7.79 38.61 -31.50
N SER A 641 -6.48 38.28 -31.47
CA SER A 641 -5.63 38.33 -32.65
C SER A 641 -6.01 37.23 -33.64
N ASP A 642 -6.12 37.57 -34.93
CA ASP A 642 -6.33 36.62 -36.02
C ASP A 642 -5.09 35.71 -36.24
N ARG A 643 -3.93 36.13 -35.72
CA ARG A 643 -2.67 35.40 -35.77
C ARG A 643 -2.02 35.47 -34.39
N ARG A 644 -2.23 34.48 -33.58
CA ARG A 644 -1.78 34.41 -32.20
C ARG A 644 -0.35 33.94 -32.07
N ASN A 645 0.40 34.59 -31.22
CA ASN A 645 1.66 34.02 -30.73
C ASN A 645 1.33 33.04 -29.61
N GLU A 646 1.20 31.79 -29.99
CA GLU A 646 0.86 30.69 -29.08
C GLU A 646 2.11 29.96 -28.67
N VAL A 647 2.18 29.56 -27.37
CA VAL A 647 3.21 28.65 -26.85
C VAL A 647 2.52 27.43 -26.32
N HIS A 648 2.88 26.27 -26.83
CA HIS A 648 2.34 24.96 -26.46
C HIS A 648 3.41 24.06 -25.86
N ILE A 649 2.99 23.00 -25.18
CA ILE A 649 3.88 21.93 -24.78
C ILE A 649 4.49 21.31 -26.06
N ALA A 650 5.77 20.96 -26.01
CA ALA A 650 6.45 20.32 -27.14
C ALA A 650 5.70 19.02 -27.54
N GLY A 651 5.50 18.82 -28.83
CA GLY A 651 4.73 17.71 -29.39
C GLY A 651 3.25 18.00 -29.64
N TYR A 652 2.69 19.08 -29.07
CA TYR A 652 1.34 19.53 -29.39
C TYR A 652 1.38 20.55 -30.54
N LYS A 653 0.29 20.65 -31.31
CA LYS A 653 0.17 21.57 -32.42
C LYS A 653 -0.53 22.86 -32.01
N GLY A 654 -0.13 23.97 -32.60
CA GLY A 654 -0.85 25.23 -32.49
C GLY A 654 -2.29 25.14 -33.03
N THR A 655 -3.14 26.07 -32.58
CA THR A 655 -4.50 26.20 -33.08
C THR A 655 -4.55 26.66 -34.53
N ASP A 656 -5.71 26.66 -35.20
CA ASP A 656 -5.85 27.21 -36.55
C ASP A 656 -5.58 28.72 -36.61
N LYS A 657 -5.56 29.42 -35.48
CA LYS A 657 -5.23 30.86 -35.38
C LYS A 657 -3.78 31.09 -34.91
N ALA A 658 -2.97 30.08 -34.73
CA ALA A 658 -1.54 30.24 -34.41
C ALA A 658 -0.81 31.01 -35.53
N ALA A 659 0.10 31.88 -35.15
CA ALA A 659 0.82 32.75 -36.10
C ALA A 659 1.74 32.00 -37.07
N SER A 660 2.18 30.81 -36.72
CA SER A 660 2.94 29.92 -37.59
C SER A 660 2.02 29.36 -38.68
N SER A 661 2.27 29.74 -39.94
CA SER A 661 1.45 29.35 -41.08
C SER A 661 1.53 27.87 -41.47
N ASP A 662 2.32 27.07 -40.79
CA ASP A 662 2.52 25.65 -41.08
C ASP A 662 2.44 24.84 -39.78
N ASN A 663 1.22 24.61 -39.32
CA ASN A 663 0.93 23.87 -38.09
C ASN A 663 1.41 22.41 -38.09
N SER A 664 1.99 21.95 -39.19
CA SER A 664 2.47 20.57 -39.32
C SER A 664 3.81 20.28 -38.67
N THR A 665 4.58 21.33 -38.31
CA THR A 665 6.00 21.20 -37.92
C THR A 665 6.46 22.13 -36.80
N VAL A 666 5.57 22.77 -36.03
CA VAL A 666 6.02 23.63 -34.93
C VAL A 666 6.40 22.78 -33.74
N ASP A 667 7.69 22.52 -33.65
CA ASP A 667 8.28 22.00 -32.43
C ASP A 667 8.52 23.20 -31.50
N TYR A 668 7.79 23.28 -30.40
CA TYR A 668 8.05 24.27 -29.35
C TYR A 668 9.32 23.90 -28.56
N VAL A 669 10.39 23.61 -29.33
CA VAL A 669 11.73 23.26 -28.85
C VAL A 669 12.73 24.09 -29.60
N SER A 670 13.67 24.70 -28.90
CA SER A 670 14.73 25.51 -29.49
C SER A 670 15.72 24.66 -30.29
N ASN A 671 15.89 24.96 -31.58
CA ASN A 671 16.93 24.34 -32.41
C ASN A 671 18.36 24.65 -31.94
N GLU A 672 18.54 25.74 -31.18
CA GLU A 672 19.86 26.17 -30.70
C GLU A 672 20.24 25.49 -29.38
N THR A 673 19.29 25.43 -28.45
CA THR A 673 19.53 24.97 -27.09
C THR A 673 18.97 23.58 -26.82
N GLY A 674 18.00 23.13 -27.61
CA GLY A 674 17.23 21.90 -27.37
C GLY A 674 16.25 22.03 -26.19
N LEU A 675 16.07 23.24 -25.62
CA LEU A 675 15.13 23.48 -24.54
C LEU A 675 13.74 23.78 -25.10
N MET A 676 12.70 23.47 -24.32
CA MET A 676 11.30 23.73 -24.64
C MET A 676 10.84 25.05 -24.02
N TRP A 677 9.72 25.60 -24.50
CA TRP A 677 9.07 26.77 -23.91
C TRP A 677 7.91 26.42 -22.98
N ALA A 678 7.59 25.16 -22.82
CA ALA A 678 6.53 24.74 -21.91
C ALA A 678 6.75 23.30 -21.41
N LEU A 679 6.32 23.05 -20.19
CA LEU A 679 6.37 21.75 -19.50
C LEU A 679 5.03 21.45 -18.85
N SER A 680 4.65 20.17 -18.77
CA SER A 680 3.55 19.68 -17.92
C SER A 680 4.08 18.63 -16.97
N ILE A 681 3.88 18.83 -15.66
CA ILE A 681 4.42 17.97 -14.59
C ILE A 681 3.25 17.49 -13.72
N PRO A 682 3.16 16.21 -13.36
CA PRO A 682 2.15 15.74 -12.41
C PRO A 682 2.21 16.52 -11.10
N SER A 683 1.09 17.13 -10.70
CA SER A 683 1.06 18.08 -9.57
C SER A 683 1.28 17.42 -8.22
N GLN A 684 1.01 16.12 -8.11
CA GLN A 684 1.03 15.40 -6.82
C GLN A 684 2.38 15.51 -6.11
N ASP A 685 3.47 15.40 -6.88
CA ASP A 685 4.84 15.39 -6.34
C ASP A 685 5.64 16.63 -6.77
N PHE A 686 5.01 17.58 -7.43
CA PHE A 686 5.64 18.83 -7.90
C PHE A 686 5.08 20.03 -7.13
N ALA A 687 5.76 20.43 -6.06
CA ALA A 687 5.32 21.50 -5.16
C ALA A 687 5.98 22.84 -5.38
N THR A 688 7.06 22.91 -6.15
CA THR A 688 7.94 24.09 -6.27
C THR A 688 8.28 24.41 -7.72
N TYR A 689 8.56 25.68 -8.02
CA TYR A 689 9.04 26.16 -9.32
C TYR A 689 10.17 27.19 -9.13
N PRO A 690 11.05 27.42 -10.13
CA PRO A 690 12.18 28.34 -9.99
C PRO A 690 11.76 29.78 -9.70
N LYS A 691 12.62 30.50 -8.99
CA LYS A 691 12.52 31.95 -8.82
C LYS A 691 12.90 32.66 -10.15
N GLU A 692 12.44 33.91 -10.29
CA GLU A 692 12.77 34.79 -11.41
C GLU A 692 14.26 34.78 -11.74
N THR A 693 14.59 34.59 -13.02
CA THR A 693 15.95 34.49 -13.56
C THR A 693 16.79 33.30 -13.10
N ILE A 694 16.21 32.33 -12.40
CA ILE A 694 16.87 31.08 -12.01
C ILE A 694 16.50 30.00 -13.03
N ARG A 695 17.44 29.53 -13.78
CA ARG A 695 17.22 28.45 -14.75
C ARG A 695 16.72 27.18 -14.07
N ILE A 696 15.78 26.48 -14.71
CA ILE A 696 15.21 25.26 -14.18
C ILE A 696 16.27 24.16 -13.94
N ASP A 697 17.29 24.06 -14.80
CA ASP A 697 18.40 23.11 -14.67
C ASP A 697 19.41 23.50 -13.56
N ASP A 698 19.45 24.78 -13.15
CA ASP A 698 20.21 25.19 -11.96
C ASP A 698 19.50 24.83 -10.66
N ALA A 699 18.17 24.89 -10.64
CA ALA A 699 17.36 24.58 -9.48
C ALA A 699 17.11 23.06 -9.30
N TYR A 700 16.98 22.37 -10.42
CA TYR A 700 16.76 20.91 -10.49
C TYR A 700 17.89 20.28 -11.34
N GLU A 701 18.97 19.82 -10.70
CA GLU A 701 20.14 19.29 -11.41
C GLU A 701 19.81 18.06 -12.30
N GLY A 702 18.83 17.25 -11.92
CA GLY A 702 18.35 16.11 -12.70
C GLY A 702 17.65 16.47 -14.02
N PHE A 703 17.17 17.72 -14.15
CA PHE A 703 16.48 18.19 -15.37
C PHE A 703 17.37 18.13 -16.62
N GLY A 704 18.63 18.56 -16.49
CA GLY A 704 19.60 18.53 -17.59
C GLY A 704 19.92 17.11 -18.09
N SER A 705 19.97 16.13 -17.20
CA SER A 705 20.18 14.73 -17.57
C SER A 705 18.93 14.13 -18.24
N TRP A 706 17.75 14.46 -17.73
CA TRP A 706 16.48 14.02 -18.32
C TRP A 706 16.31 14.51 -19.78
N ILE A 707 16.60 15.78 -20.06
CA ILE A 707 16.53 16.33 -21.41
C ILE A 707 17.49 15.63 -22.39
N LYS A 708 18.65 15.19 -21.90
CA LYS A 708 19.65 14.46 -22.70
C LYS A 708 19.27 13.01 -22.96
N GLY A 709 18.16 12.53 -22.41
CA GLY A 709 17.74 11.15 -22.51
C GLY A 709 18.50 10.19 -21.59
N ASP A 710 19.33 10.70 -20.69
CA ASP A 710 19.91 9.92 -19.59
C ASP A 710 18.77 9.67 -18.60
N ASN A 711 18.23 8.47 -18.59
CA ASN A 711 17.06 8.06 -17.81
C ASN A 711 17.14 8.48 -16.33
N THR A 712 16.76 9.71 -16.02
CA THR A 712 16.47 10.15 -14.66
C THR A 712 14.98 10.45 -14.56
N PRO A 713 14.11 9.42 -14.50
CA PRO A 713 12.68 9.63 -14.32
C PRO A 713 12.44 10.32 -12.99
N GLY A 714 11.57 11.33 -12.99
CA GLY A 714 11.22 12.03 -11.76
C GLY A 714 12.32 12.94 -11.22
N TRP A 715 13.04 13.66 -12.10
CA TRP A 715 14.05 14.66 -11.74
C TRP A 715 13.55 15.73 -10.75
N TYR A 716 12.25 15.91 -10.63
CA TYR A 716 11.57 16.85 -9.72
C TYR A 716 11.19 16.23 -8.37
N LEU A 717 11.42 14.93 -8.17
CA LEU A 717 11.02 14.19 -6.95
C LEU A 717 12.11 14.33 -5.89
N ASN A 718 11.72 14.78 -4.69
CA ASN A 718 12.64 15.03 -3.58
C ASN A 718 13.09 13.77 -2.83
N TYR A 719 12.46 12.62 -3.07
CA TYR A 719 12.76 11.35 -2.43
C TYR A 719 13.62 10.40 -3.31
N VAL A 720 14.07 10.90 -4.45
CA VAL A 720 15.03 10.18 -5.29
C VAL A 720 16.42 10.63 -4.88
N ASP A 721 17.21 9.75 -4.26
CA ASP A 721 18.53 10.07 -3.67
C ASP A 721 19.53 10.67 -4.68
N GLU A 722 19.32 10.45 -5.97
CA GLU A 722 20.16 10.96 -7.05
C GLU A 722 19.77 12.38 -7.48
N ASN A 723 18.62 12.89 -7.03
CA ASN A 723 18.14 14.22 -7.40
C ASN A 723 18.67 15.28 -6.43
N VAL A 724 19.36 16.27 -6.98
CA VAL A 724 19.75 17.44 -6.22
C VAL A 724 18.78 18.57 -6.53
N ILE A 725 17.93 18.93 -5.55
CA ILE A 725 16.97 20.01 -5.63
C ILE A 725 17.43 21.15 -4.73
N LYS A 726 17.67 22.33 -5.31
CA LYS A 726 18.13 23.50 -4.57
C LYS A 726 16.93 24.36 -4.14
N TYR A 727 16.33 24.02 -3.03
CA TYR A 727 15.12 24.67 -2.51
C TYR A 727 15.26 26.18 -2.26
N ASP A 728 16.45 26.66 -1.99
CA ASP A 728 16.74 28.09 -1.86
C ASP A 728 16.58 28.89 -3.17
N LEU A 729 16.58 28.22 -4.33
CA LEU A 729 16.33 28.76 -5.64
C LEU A 729 14.87 28.63 -6.10
N LEU A 730 14.01 28.02 -5.30
CA LEU A 730 12.63 27.68 -5.65
C LEU A 730 11.61 28.48 -4.84
N ILE A 731 10.39 28.50 -5.34
CA ILE A 731 9.18 29.02 -4.69
C ILE A 731 8.21 27.87 -4.52
N ASN A 732 7.59 27.80 -3.33
CA ASN A 732 6.57 26.80 -3.02
C ASN A 732 5.20 27.29 -3.50
N LYS A 733 4.46 26.49 -4.24
CA LYS A 733 3.12 26.82 -4.77
C LYS A 733 2.09 27.11 -3.67
N THR A 734 2.31 26.62 -2.46
CA THR A 734 1.35 26.72 -1.35
C THR A 734 1.70 27.82 -0.35
N GLU A 735 2.83 28.51 -0.49
CA GLU A 735 3.24 29.67 0.31
C GLU A 735 2.96 31.00 -0.44
#